data_9e87f0e0d192eadcedb8ff0bbb61dd1c
#
_entry.id   9e87f0e0d192eadcedb8ff0bbb61dd1c
#
_cell.length_a   1.000
_cell.length_b   1.000
_cell.length_c   1.000
_cell.angle_alpha   90.00
_cell.angle_beta   90.00
_cell.angle_gamma   90.00
#
_symmetry.space_group_name_H-M   'P 1'
#
loop_
_entity.id
_entity.type
_entity.pdbx_description
1 polymer ?
#
loop_
_entity_poly.entity_id
_entity_poly.type
_entity_poly.pdbx_seq_one_letter_code
_entity_poly.pdbx_strand_id
1 'polypeptide(L)'
;MFKLNSTTLNFVKKARHEFRTLELTHFTHSIVDYTRSVFDHNRLLNELSKSGRIDEARQLFDKMLNRDEFTWNTIIAAYANSGRLSEARTLFDETPSKSCITWSSLISGYCRSECEIEAFELFWEMQLEGQMPSQYTLGSVLRLCSTLGLLQRGEQIHGYTLKTKFESNTSVVTGLVDMYAKCKRLFEAEYLFKMLPDKNNNVMWTAMITGYSHNGDGLAAIRCFRAMRAEGVESNQFTFPSILTACAAVLSLYFGVQVHGCIIKSGFGANVFVQSALVDMHIKCGDLISAKKALKNMEVDDVVSWNSMIVGCVRQGFVEDALSLFRKMHARDMKIDHFTYPSILNSFAAIKDIRVAESVHCLIIKTGFEAYKLVGNALVDMYAKHGNIDCAYQVFNLIPDKDVISWTSLVTGYAHIGSHENAIKLFSDMRAVGIYPDQFVIASVVSACAELTVLEFGKQIHANFIKSGLQSSLSVDNSFVAMYAKCGCIEDANKVFDSMCVRDVITWTALIVGYAQNGKGKDSLQFYDQMIATGTNPDFITFIGLLFACSHAGLVENGRYYFELMDKVYGIKPGLEHYACIIDLLGRSGKLNEAEELLNQMVVEPDAAVWKSLLAACRIHGNIELGERAAKNLFEMEPTNSVPYVLLSNMYSKAGRWEDAARVRRLMKSVGISKEPGCSWIEMKGQVHMFTSEERGHPRITEIYSKVNEIMILIREAGYVPDMNFALHDMDVEGKELGLAYHSEKLAIAFGLLAMPPGVPIRIFKNLRVCGDCHTAMKYISRVFLRHIILRDSNCFHHFENGKCSCGDYW
;
A
#
# COMPACT_ATOMS: atom_id res chain seq x y z
N MET A 1 23.33 52.51 1.39
CA MET A 1 22.70 53.57 0.59
C MET A 1 23.65 53.98 -0.53
N PHE A 2 23.54 53.34 -1.68
CA PHE A 2 23.94 53.95 -2.97
C PHE A 2 23.21 53.17 -4.05
N LYS A 3 22.14 53.74 -4.58
CA LYS A 3 21.46 53.27 -5.78
C LYS A 3 22.37 53.61 -6.97
N LEU A 4 22.96 52.57 -7.59
CA LEU A 4 23.58 52.74 -8.90
C LEU A 4 22.48 52.84 -9.94
N ASN A 5 22.43 53.92 -10.68
CA ASN A 5 21.48 54.23 -11.73
C ASN A 5 21.51 53.19 -12.86
N SER A 6 20.34 52.86 -13.39
CA SER A 6 20.13 51.90 -14.49
C SER A 6 20.96 52.18 -15.74
N THR A 7 21.39 53.44 -15.96
CA THR A 7 22.27 53.87 -17.05
C THR A 7 23.69 53.35 -16.88
N THR A 8 24.22 53.25 -15.67
CA THR A 8 25.59 52.76 -15.42
C THR A 8 25.64 51.23 -15.58
N LEU A 9 24.55 50.50 -15.25
CA LEU A 9 24.47 49.06 -15.42
C LEU A 9 24.37 48.67 -16.89
N ASN A 10 23.67 49.47 -17.70
CA ASN A 10 23.60 49.29 -19.16
C ASN A 10 24.93 49.65 -19.87
N PHE A 11 25.66 50.62 -19.37
CA PHE A 11 26.97 50.95 -19.92
C PHE A 11 28.00 49.84 -19.63
N VAL A 12 27.97 49.28 -18.43
CA VAL A 12 28.84 48.13 -18.06
C VAL A 12 28.48 46.87 -18.82
N LYS A 13 27.17 46.63 -19.06
CA LYS A 13 26.74 45.51 -19.91
C LYS A 13 27.11 45.68 -21.37
N LYS A 14 27.00 46.90 -21.90
CA LYS A 14 27.37 47.23 -23.28
C LYS A 14 28.89 47.19 -23.47
N ALA A 15 29.65 47.75 -22.54
CA ALA A 15 31.10 47.64 -22.53
C ALA A 15 31.61 46.19 -22.40
N ARG A 16 30.95 45.37 -21.57
CA ARG A 16 31.25 43.93 -21.49
C ARG A 16 30.90 43.17 -22.78
N HIS A 17 29.88 43.59 -23.51
CA HIS A 17 29.49 42.94 -24.78
C HIS A 17 30.43 43.42 -25.91
N GLU A 18 30.82 44.67 -25.94
CA GLU A 18 31.78 45.22 -26.91
C GLU A 18 33.20 44.69 -26.64
N PHE A 19 33.62 44.54 -25.36
CA PHE A 19 34.87 43.88 -25.00
C PHE A 19 34.87 42.38 -25.39
N ARG A 20 33.74 41.68 -25.24
CA ARG A 20 33.64 40.28 -25.68
C ARG A 20 33.66 40.11 -27.20
N THR A 21 33.07 41.07 -27.94
CA THR A 21 33.09 41.01 -29.43
C THR A 21 34.44 41.47 -29.98
N LEU A 22 35.14 42.42 -29.35
CA LEU A 22 36.50 42.82 -29.72
C LEU A 22 37.53 41.71 -29.40
N GLU A 23 37.41 41.02 -28.27
CA GLU A 23 38.26 39.87 -27.99
C GLU A 23 38.02 38.71 -28.97
N LEU A 24 36.76 38.45 -29.38
CA LEU A 24 36.43 37.39 -30.35
C LEU A 24 36.96 37.69 -31.76
N THR A 25 36.99 38.96 -32.19
CA THR A 25 37.52 39.36 -33.51
C THR A 25 39.03 39.46 -33.52
N HIS A 26 39.68 39.84 -32.42
CA HIS A 26 41.12 39.77 -32.28
C HIS A 26 41.66 38.34 -32.10
N PHE A 27 40.83 37.41 -31.53
CA PHE A 27 41.22 36.00 -31.34
C PHE A 27 41.33 35.22 -32.68
N THR A 28 40.58 35.60 -33.69
CA THR A 28 40.65 34.94 -35.01
C THR A 28 41.79 35.45 -35.88
N HIS A 29 42.41 36.61 -35.58
CA HIS A 29 43.49 37.16 -36.40
C HIS A 29 44.83 37.27 -35.72
N SER A 30 44.98 37.01 -34.42
CA SER A 30 46.26 37.14 -33.71
C SER A 30 46.83 35.78 -33.22
N ILE A 31 46.51 34.70 -33.87
CA ILE A 31 47.10 33.35 -33.62
C ILE A 31 48.49 33.21 -34.22
N VAL A 32 49.01 34.21 -34.81
CA VAL A 32 50.36 34.18 -35.39
C VAL A 32 51.22 35.23 -34.69
N ASP A 33 51.50 35.03 -33.40
CA ASP A 33 52.61 35.74 -32.79
C ASP A 33 53.38 34.81 -31.82
N TYR A 34 54.57 34.50 -32.28
CA TYR A 34 55.51 33.48 -31.86
C TYR A 34 56.21 33.73 -30.53
N THR A 35 55.71 34.56 -29.63
CA THR A 35 56.46 34.97 -28.43
C THR A 35 55.71 34.92 -27.12
N ARG A 36 54.57 34.17 -27.03
CA ARG A 36 53.93 33.94 -25.72
C ARG A 36 54.64 32.85 -24.96
N SER A 37 55.02 33.11 -23.71
CA SER A 37 55.66 32.15 -22.84
C SER A 37 54.67 31.00 -22.48
N VAL A 38 55.17 29.79 -22.21
CA VAL A 38 54.37 28.62 -21.74
C VAL A 38 53.47 29.02 -20.56
N PHE A 39 53.94 29.96 -19.74
CA PHE A 39 53.22 30.50 -18.60
C PHE A 39 51.94 31.25 -19.03
N ASP A 40 51.97 32.08 -20.08
CA ASP A 40 50.78 32.83 -20.56
C ASP A 40 49.74 31.87 -21.17
N HIS A 41 50.23 30.87 -21.95
CA HIS A 41 49.33 29.81 -22.47
C HIS A 41 48.69 28.98 -21.37
N ASN A 42 49.42 28.60 -20.33
CA ASN A 42 48.92 27.84 -19.19
C ASN A 42 47.88 28.67 -18.39
N ARG A 43 48.10 29.99 -18.24
CA ARG A 43 47.10 30.87 -17.59
C ARG A 43 45.81 30.92 -18.40
N LEU A 44 45.90 31.09 -19.71
CA LEU A 44 44.71 31.12 -20.57
C LEU A 44 44.02 29.74 -20.63
N LEU A 45 44.78 28.67 -20.69
CA LEU A 45 44.26 27.30 -20.61
C LEU A 45 43.46 27.05 -19.34
N ASN A 46 43.98 27.51 -18.20
CA ASN A 46 43.30 27.43 -16.91
C ASN A 46 42.01 28.28 -16.85
N GLU A 47 42.02 29.48 -17.43
CA GLU A 47 40.85 30.35 -17.54
C GLU A 47 39.76 29.74 -18.41
N LEU A 48 40.12 29.18 -19.59
CA LEU A 48 39.18 28.45 -20.47
C LEU A 48 38.61 27.23 -19.79
N SER A 49 39.45 26.44 -19.11
CA SER A 49 39.05 25.28 -18.36
C SER A 49 38.04 25.60 -17.24
N LYS A 50 38.32 26.65 -16.47
CA LYS A 50 37.42 27.14 -15.39
C LYS A 50 36.09 27.72 -15.91
N SER A 51 36.11 28.31 -17.11
CA SER A 51 34.89 28.82 -17.75
C SER A 51 34.05 27.76 -18.47
N GLY A 52 34.50 26.49 -18.48
CA GLY A 52 33.81 25.39 -19.13
C GLY A 52 33.93 25.37 -20.66
N ARG A 53 34.85 26.20 -21.24
CA ARG A 53 35.10 26.25 -22.69
C ARG A 53 36.14 25.21 -23.10
N ILE A 54 35.77 23.93 -22.93
CA ILE A 54 36.73 22.80 -23.04
C ILE A 54 37.25 22.63 -24.46
N ASP A 55 36.45 22.83 -25.49
CA ASP A 55 36.85 22.65 -26.86
C ASP A 55 37.87 23.72 -27.29
N GLU A 56 37.72 24.95 -26.79
CA GLU A 56 38.68 26.00 -27.00
C GLU A 56 39.97 25.78 -26.20
N ALA A 57 39.87 25.27 -25.01
CA ALA A 57 41.01 24.83 -24.22
C ALA A 57 41.80 23.73 -24.97
N ARG A 58 41.10 22.80 -25.63
CA ARG A 58 41.70 21.75 -26.44
C ARG A 58 42.45 22.33 -27.67
N GLN A 59 41.82 23.27 -28.39
CA GLN A 59 42.46 23.92 -29.54
C GLN A 59 43.72 24.69 -29.13
N LEU A 60 43.70 25.34 -27.95
CA LEU A 60 44.90 26.02 -27.44
C LEU A 60 46.00 25.03 -27.10
N PHE A 61 45.63 23.95 -26.39
CA PHE A 61 46.53 22.86 -26.03
C PHE A 61 47.21 22.25 -27.25
N ASP A 62 46.45 21.95 -28.32
CA ASP A 62 46.98 21.33 -29.53
C ASP A 62 47.96 22.26 -30.28
N LYS A 63 47.80 23.60 -30.19
CA LYS A 63 48.70 24.56 -30.79
C LYS A 63 49.96 24.83 -29.98
N MET A 64 50.02 24.40 -28.69
CA MET A 64 51.21 24.58 -27.87
C MET A 64 52.35 23.65 -28.31
N LEU A 65 53.50 24.21 -28.72
CA LEU A 65 54.68 23.44 -29.10
C LEU A 65 55.40 22.84 -27.90
N ASN A 66 55.44 23.56 -26.78
CA ASN A 66 56.03 23.12 -25.52
C ASN A 66 54.93 22.97 -24.49
N ARG A 67 54.78 21.77 -23.96
CA ARG A 67 53.80 21.40 -22.95
C ARG A 67 54.53 20.94 -21.70
N ASP A 68 54.31 21.61 -20.58
CA ASP A 68 54.86 21.22 -19.29
C ASP A 68 53.82 20.34 -18.51
N GLU A 69 54.24 19.86 -17.37
CA GLU A 69 53.39 19.04 -16.50
C GLU A 69 52.08 19.78 -16.11
N PHE A 70 52.15 21.10 -15.89
CA PHE A 70 50.99 21.91 -15.57
C PHE A 70 49.97 21.95 -16.73
N THR A 71 50.49 22.07 -17.97
CA THR A 71 49.66 22.07 -19.19
C THR A 71 48.84 20.79 -19.28
N TRP A 72 49.50 19.61 -19.15
CA TRP A 72 48.90 18.31 -19.20
C TRP A 72 47.88 18.13 -18.06
N ASN A 73 48.26 18.42 -16.84
CA ASN A 73 47.40 18.30 -15.69
C ASN A 73 46.12 19.18 -15.80
N THR A 74 46.26 20.41 -16.35
CA THR A 74 45.14 21.31 -16.53
C THR A 74 44.13 20.81 -17.54
N ILE A 75 44.59 20.33 -18.68
CA ILE A 75 43.68 19.85 -19.73
C ILE A 75 43.02 18.54 -19.35
N ILE A 76 43.73 17.59 -18.71
CA ILE A 76 43.18 16.34 -18.21
C ILE A 76 42.12 16.62 -17.13
N ALA A 77 42.44 17.51 -16.20
CA ALA A 77 41.46 17.94 -15.17
C ALA A 77 40.23 18.59 -15.78
N ALA A 78 40.39 19.39 -16.84
CA ALA A 78 39.28 20.06 -17.51
C ALA A 78 38.32 19.03 -18.15
N TYR A 79 38.85 18.08 -18.89
CA TYR A 79 38.08 16.96 -19.48
C TYR A 79 37.44 16.08 -18.41
N ALA A 80 38.19 15.70 -17.38
CA ALA A 80 37.69 14.91 -16.26
C ALA A 80 36.57 15.62 -15.46
N ASN A 81 36.68 16.97 -15.31
CA ASN A 81 35.65 17.77 -14.64
C ASN A 81 34.38 17.95 -15.47
N SER A 82 34.49 17.92 -16.80
CA SER A 82 33.34 18.01 -17.71
C SER A 82 32.64 16.67 -17.97
N GLY A 83 33.14 15.57 -17.38
CA GLY A 83 32.59 14.23 -17.58
C GLY A 83 33.01 13.55 -18.89
N ARG A 84 33.91 14.18 -19.68
CA ARG A 84 34.46 13.62 -20.93
C ARG A 84 35.64 12.69 -20.62
N LEU A 85 35.34 11.56 -19.97
CA LEU A 85 36.36 10.68 -19.38
C LEU A 85 37.20 9.93 -20.43
N SER A 86 36.62 9.61 -21.58
CA SER A 86 37.35 8.95 -22.69
C SER A 86 38.49 9.81 -23.24
N GLU A 87 38.20 11.09 -23.47
CA GLU A 87 39.19 12.04 -23.93
C GLU A 87 40.22 12.37 -22.84
N ALA A 88 39.75 12.45 -21.56
CA ALA A 88 40.69 12.61 -20.44
C ALA A 88 41.65 11.43 -20.32
N ARG A 89 41.21 10.19 -20.56
CA ARG A 89 42.05 8.96 -20.55
C ARG A 89 43.03 8.99 -21.68
N THR A 90 42.61 9.32 -22.90
CA THR A 90 43.52 9.43 -24.07
C THR A 90 44.65 10.42 -23.79
N LEU A 91 44.33 11.60 -23.26
CA LEU A 91 45.35 12.62 -22.91
C LEU A 91 46.26 12.16 -21.77
N PHE A 92 45.74 11.41 -20.81
CA PHE A 92 46.50 10.83 -19.73
C PHE A 92 47.50 9.79 -20.25
N ASP A 93 47.08 8.96 -21.19
CA ASP A 93 47.95 7.93 -21.80
C ASP A 93 49.03 8.54 -22.66
N GLU A 94 48.75 9.68 -23.35
CA GLU A 94 49.72 10.45 -24.13
C GLU A 94 50.69 11.26 -23.26
N THR A 95 50.44 11.41 -21.96
CA THR A 95 51.29 12.24 -21.09
C THR A 95 52.65 11.60 -20.86
N PRO A 96 53.79 12.29 -21.20
CA PRO A 96 55.14 11.74 -21.18
C PRO A 96 55.65 11.36 -19.78
N SER A 97 55.20 12.08 -18.74
CA SER A 97 55.53 11.84 -17.34
C SER A 97 54.29 12.01 -16.47
N LYS A 98 53.83 10.95 -15.86
CA LYS A 98 52.61 10.93 -15.03
C LYS A 98 52.97 11.21 -13.57
N SER A 99 52.64 12.40 -13.12
CA SER A 99 52.81 12.77 -11.70
C SER A 99 51.64 12.36 -10.84
N CYS A 100 51.80 12.44 -9.52
CA CYS A 100 50.74 12.23 -8.57
C CYS A 100 49.50 13.13 -8.87
N ILE A 101 49.70 14.35 -9.38
CA ILE A 101 48.63 15.27 -9.76
C ILE A 101 47.87 14.78 -11.00
N THR A 102 48.58 14.28 -12.00
CA THR A 102 47.99 13.72 -13.22
C THR A 102 47.06 12.56 -12.89
N TRP A 103 47.55 11.60 -12.09
CA TRP A 103 46.75 10.48 -11.58
C TRP A 103 45.55 10.93 -10.78
N SER A 104 45.79 11.84 -9.80
CA SER A 104 44.70 12.35 -8.94
C SER A 104 43.58 13.03 -9.71
N SER A 105 43.94 13.79 -10.79
CA SER A 105 42.98 14.48 -11.63
C SER A 105 42.06 13.50 -12.37
N LEU A 106 42.63 12.45 -12.98
CA LEU A 106 41.87 11.44 -13.69
C LEU A 106 41.03 10.57 -12.75
N ILE A 107 41.62 10.03 -11.67
CA ILE A 107 40.92 9.25 -10.66
C ILE A 107 39.73 10.05 -10.07
N SER A 108 39.94 11.34 -9.74
CA SER A 108 38.87 12.19 -9.22
C SER A 108 37.74 12.40 -10.24
N GLY A 109 38.06 12.42 -11.53
CA GLY A 109 37.07 12.47 -12.61
C GLY A 109 36.18 11.23 -12.64
N TYR A 110 36.79 10.05 -12.67
CA TYR A 110 36.06 8.77 -12.64
C TYR A 110 35.25 8.59 -11.36
N CYS A 111 35.81 9.02 -10.21
CA CYS A 111 35.06 9.00 -8.93
C CYS A 111 33.83 9.90 -8.95
N ARG A 112 33.89 11.10 -9.57
CA ARG A 112 32.70 11.99 -9.68
C ARG A 112 31.63 11.47 -10.64
N SER A 113 32.05 10.73 -11.65
CA SER A 113 31.14 10.10 -12.61
C SER A 113 30.65 8.72 -12.15
N GLU A 114 30.96 8.33 -10.91
CA GLU A 114 30.55 7.06 -10.28
C GLU A 114 31.01 5.80 -11.04
N CYS A 115 32.07 5.93 -11.83
CA CYS A 115 32.68 4.79 -12.55
C CYS A 115 33.60 4.02 -11.59
N GLU A 116 33.03 3.00 -10.91
CA GLU A 116 33.71 2.27 -9.85
C GLU A 116 34.95 1.53 -10.36
N ILE A 117 34.78 0.71 -11.42
CA ILE A 117 35.78 -0.21 -11.88
C ILE A 117 37.05 0.56 -12.34
N GLU A 118 36.85 1.53 -13.21
CA GLU A 118 37.92 2.31 -13.78
C GLU A 118 38.63 3.19 -12.74
N ALA A 119 37.87 3.74 -11.77
CA ALA A 119 38.48 4.54 -10.71
C ALA A 119 39.40 3.69 -9.81
N PHE A 120 39.00 2.46 -9.46
CA PHE A 120 39.83 1.57 -8.67
C PHE A 120 40.99 0.97 -9.48
N GLU A 121 40.80 0.62 -10.76
CA GLU A 121 41.88 0.19 -11.63
C GLU A 121 42.97 1.25 -11.70
N LEU A 122 42.61 2.50 -11.97
CA LEU A 122 43.56 3.60 -12.00
C LEU A 122 44.23 3.84 -10.62
N PHE A 123 43.49 3.68 -9.53
CA PHE A 123 44.06 3.84 -8.19
C PHE A 123 45.13 2.77 -7.91
N TRP A 124 44.95 1.52 -8.36
CA TRP A 124 45.93 0.47 -8.20
C TRP A 124 47.04 0.55 -9.23
N GLU A 125 46.79 0.94 -10.49
CA GLU A 125 47.81 1.23 -11.50
C GLU A 125 48.80 2.32 -11.01
N MET A 126 48.26 3.40 -10.42
CA MET A 126 49.10 4.46 -9.82
C MET A 126 50.10 3.92 -8.80
N GLN A 127 49.67 2.97 -7.97
CA GLN A 127 50.54 2.36 -6.96
C GLN A 127 51.55 1.41 -7.59
N LEU A 128 51.17 0.65 -8.59
CA LEU A 128 52.09 -0.26 -9.35
C LEU A 128 53.19 0.53 -10.06
N GLU A 129 52.87 1.74 -10.55
CA GLU A 129 53.90 2.65 -11.10
C GLU A 129 54.74 3.36 -10.05
N GLY A 130 54.58 2.99 -8.76
CA GLY A 130 55.34 3.59 -7.66
C GLY A 130 54.90 4.99 -7.25
N GLN A 131 53.81 5.48 -7.75
CA GLN A 131 53.28 6.79 -7.42
C GLN A 131 52.41 6.71 -6.13
N MET A 132 52.70 7.56 -5.15
CA MET A 132 51.95 7.58 -3.88
C MET A 132 50.70 8.41 -4.02
N PRO A 133 49.51 7.84 -3.68
CA PRO A 133 48.26 8.60 -3.65
C PRO A 133 48.34 9.79 -2.69
N SER A 134 47.83 10.93 -3.12
CA SER A 134 47.69 12.15 -2.29
C SER A 134 46.45 12.05 -1.37
N GLN A 135 46.40 12.95 -0.40
CA GLN A 135 45.17 13.10 0.43
C GLN A 135 43.93 13.38 -0.41
N TYR A 136 44.08 14.07 -1.54
CA TYR A 136 42.96 14.36 -2.45
C TYR A 136 42.50 13.13 -3.23
N THR A 137 43.45 12.27 -3.67
CA THR A 137 43.17 10.98 -4.29
C THR A 137 42.41 10.08 -3.32
N LEU A 138 42.95 9.90 -2.11
CA LEU A 138 42.31 9.11 -1.06
C LEU A 138 40.92 9.63 -0.72
N GLY A 139 40.76 10.95 -0.59
CA GLY A 139 39.45 11.58 -0.34
C GLY A 139 38.45 11.34 -1.47
N SER A 140 38.87 11.36 -2.75
CA SER A 140 38.00 11.09 -3.89
C SER A 140 37.53 9.63 -3.93
N VAL A 141 38.44 8.67 -3.70
CA VAL A 141 38.11 7.24 -3.68
C VAL A 141 37.23 6.88 -2.48
N LEU A 142 37.50 7.46 -1.29
CA LEU A 142 36.64 7.27 -0.11
C LEU A 142 35.24 7.85 -0.35
N ARG A 143 35.14 8.99 -1.01
CA ARG A 143 33.86 9.58 -1.39
C ARG A 143 33.09 8.67 -2.34
N LEU A 144 33.75 8.04 -3.33
CA LEU A 144 33.14 7.07 -4.22
C LEU A 144 32.60 5.88 -3.42
N CYS A 145 33.39 5.33 -2.49
CA CYS A 145 32.96 4.25 -1.59
C CYS A 145 31.73 4.65 -0.76
N SER A 146 31.74 5.89 -0.27
CA SER A 146 30.65 6.47 0.51
C SER A 146 29.36 6.61 -0.32
N THR A 147 29.46 7.06 -1.58
CA THR A 147 28.30 7.30 -2.45
C THR A 147 27.66 5.98 -2.91
N LEU A 148 28.48 5.00 -3.29
CA LEU A 148 28.03 3.70 -3.80
C LEU A 148 27.83 2.63 -2.72
N GLY A 149 28.16 2.92 -1.46
CA GLY A 149 28.04 1.97 -0.34
C GLY A 149 29.05 0.83 -0.39
N LEU A 150 30.24 1.04 -0.97
CA LEU A 150 31.27 0.02 -1.20
C LEU A 150 32.12 -0.24 0.04
N LEU A 151 31.56 -0.87 1.06
CA LEU A 151 32.22 -1.08 2.35
C LEU A 151 33.56 -1.81 2.21
N GLN A 152 33.62 -2.93 1.49
CA GLN A 152 34.84 -3.74 1.34
C GLN A 152 36.00 -2.94 0.70
N ARG A 153 35.70 -2.15 -0.32
CA ARG A 153 36.68 -1.26 -0.96
C ARG A 153 37.12 -0.17 0.00
N GLY A 154 36.19 0.44 0.75
CA GLY A 154 36.49 1.44 1.77
C GLY A 154 37.40 0.90 2.87
N GLU A 155 37.22 -0.34 3.33
CA GLU A 155 38.09 -1.03 4.29
C GLU A 155 39.50 -1.27 3.73
N GLN A 156 39.61 -1.62 2.46
CA GLN A 156 40.92 -1.74 1.78
C GLN A 156 41.67 -0.40 1.77
N ILE A 157 40.98 0.70 1.43
CA ILE A 157 41.57 2.04 1.46
C ILE A 157 41.93 2.44 2.90
N HIS A 158 41.11 2.12 3.91
CA HIS A 158 41.45 2.36 5.30
C HIS A 158 42.73 1.59 5.70
N GLY A 159 42.84 0.31 5.37
CA GLY A 159 44.05 -0.48 5.58
C GLY A 159 45.28 0.14 4.89
N TYR A 160 45.11 0.74 3.71
CA TYR A 160 46.15 1.47 3.00
C TYR A 160 46.56 2.76 3.75
N THR A 161 45.58 3.55 4.26
CA THR A 161 45.85 4.78 5.01
C THR A 161 46.64 4.51 6.30
N LEU A 162 46.36 3.40 6.98
CA LEU A 162 47.12 2.96 8.16
C LEU A 162 48.59 2.65 7.80
N LYS A 163 48.81 1.94 6.69
CA LYS A 163 50.19 1.58 6.22
C LYS A 163 50.98 2.82 5.81
N THR A 164 50.34 3.82 5.22
CA THR A 164 50.99 5.02 4.68
C THR A 164 51.01 6.20 5.66
N LYS A 165 50.57 6.00 6.88
CA LYS A 165 50.52 7.03 7.96
C LYS A 165 49.61 8.22 7.66
N PHE A 166 48.60 8.06 6.79
CA PHE A 166 47.56 9.07 6.60
C PHE A 166 46.49 9.05 7.69
N GLU A 167 46.61 8.20 8.69
CA GLU A 167 45.70 8.09 9.82
C GLU A 167 45.60 9.36 10.68
N SER A 168 46.57 10.25 10.60
CA SER A 168 46.61 11.54 11.29
C SER A 168 46.13 12.71 10.40
N ASN A 169 45.87 12.42 9.12
CA ASN A 169 45.42 13.46 8.18
C ASN A 169 43.89 13.68 8.34
N THR A 170 43.50 14.85 8.86
CA THR A 170 42.11 15.18 9.16
C THR A 170 41.19 15.06 7.96
N SER A 171 41.66 15.40 6.73
CA SER A 171 40.84 15.29 5.53
C SER A 171 40.56 13.84 5.14
N VAL A 172 41.56 12.96 5.25
CA VAL A 172 41.39 11.52 4.95
C VAL A 172 40.51 10.86 6.02
N VAL A 173 40.73 11.15 7.29
CA VAL A 173 39.94 10.60 8.38
C VAL A 173 38.48 11.07 8.28
N THR A 174 38.23 12.33 7.92
CA THR A 174 36.86 12.83 7.64
C THR A 174 36.20 12.03 6.51
N GLY A 175 36.95 11.70 5.46
CA GLY A 175 36.46 10.84 4.38
C GLY A 175 36.15 9.42 4.84
N LEU A 176 37.00 8.84 5.73
CA LEU A 176 36.75 7.52 6.34
C LEU A 176 35.50 7.53 7.24
N VAL A 177 35.33 8.56 8.05
CA VAL A 177 34.13 8.73 8.91
C VAL A 177 32.86 8.79 8.05
N ASP A 178 32.86 9.62 6.99
CA ASP A 178 31.70 9.69 6.08
C ASP A 178 31.42 8.35 5.38
N MET A 179 32.48 7.66 4.93
CA MET A 179 32.36 6.36 4.29
C MET A 179 31.77 5.30 5.23
N TYR A 180 32.31 5.15 6.43
CA TYR A 180 31.78 4.19 7.40
C TYR A 180 30.37 4.51 7.82
N ALA A 181 30.06 5.78 8.07
CA ALA A 181 28.73 6.22 8.45
C ALA A 181 27.68 5.91 7.37
N LYS A 182 27.97 6.17 6.10
CA LYS A 182 27.06 5.88 5.00
C LYS A 182 26.97 4.38 4.68
N CYS A 183 28.04 3.61 4.94
CA CYS A 183 28.01 2.16 4.85
C CYS A 183 27.37 1.47 6.08
N LYS A 184 26.68 2.21 6.94
CA LYS A 184 25.99 1.72 8.17
C LYS A 184 26.93 1.10 9.24
N ARG A 185 28.19 1.50 9.26
CA ARG A 185 29.20 1.07 10.21
C ARG A 185 29.51 2.22 11.20
N LEU A 186 28.50 2.61 11.98
CA LEU A 186 28.57 3.76 12.89
C LEU A 186 29.62 3.59 14.00
N PHE A 187 29.86 2.36 14.46
CA PHE A 187 30.84 2.09 15.49
C PHE A 187 32.26 2.47 15.06
N GLU A 188 32.64 2.08 13.86
CA GLU A 188 33.93 2.40 13.26
C GLU A 188 34.06 3.91 12.98
N ALA A 189 32.98 4.54 12.50
CA ALA A 189 32.94 5.99 12.30
C ALA A 189 33.16 6.75 13.63
N GLU A 190 32.48 6.33 14.71
CA GLU A 190 32.66 6.92 16.06
C GLU A 190 34.07 6.71 16.60
N TYR A 191 34.64 5.54 16.40
CA TYR A 191 35.98 5.24 16.82
C TYR A 191 36.99 6.21 16.19
N LEU A 192 36.95 6.37 14.88
CA LEU A 192 37.79 7.30 14.14
C LEU A 192 37.57 8.75 14.56
N PHE A 193 36.29 9.14 14.76
CA PHE A 193 35.94 10.47 15.25
C PHE A 193 36.55 10.77 16.61
N LYS A 194 36.57 9.77 17.54
CA LYS A 194 37.12 9.94 18.89
C LYS A 194 38.65 9.98 18.93
N MET A 195 39.30 9.31 17.96
CA MET A 195 40.75 9.20 17.90
C MET A 195 41.46 10.49 17.49
N LEU A 196 40.77 11.39 16.75
CA LEU A 196 41.40 12.63 16.32
C LEU A 196 41.55 13.64 17.50
N PRO A 197 42.78 14.22 17.71
CA PRO A 197 43.03 15.15 18.78
C PRO A 197 42.42 16.54 18.53
N ASP A 198 42.32 16.95 17.27
CA ASP A 198 41.76 18.26 16.89
C ASP A 198 40.30 18.10 16.43
N LYS A 199 39.38 18.56 17.29
CA LYS A 199 37.93 18.54 17.06
C LYS A 199 37.40 19.86 16.49
N ASN A 200 38.23 20.81 16.10
CA ASN A 200 37.79 22.10 15.54
C ASN A 200 37.28 22.03 14.11
N ASN A 201 37.30 20.84 13.48
CA ASN A 201 36.88 20.70 12.10
C ASN A 201 35.36 20.50 12.01
N ASN A 202 34.63 21.53 11.57
CA ASN A 202 33.17 21.49 11.40
C ASN A 202 32.71 20.46 10.35
N VAL A 203 33.54 20.11 9.34
CA VAL A 203 33.19 19.09 8.31
C VAL A 203 33.08 17.71 8.93
N MET A 204 33.97 17.37 9.88
CA MET A 204 33.96 16.07 10.55
C MET A 204 32.74 15.95 11.48
N TRP A 205 32.42 16.98 12.24
CA TRP A 205 31.18 17.00 13.03
C TRP A 205 29.95 16.85 12.15
N THR A 206 29.93 17.56 11.03
CA THR A 206 28.82 17.47 10.06
C THR A 206 28.70 16.07 9.48
N ALA A 207 29.83 15.41 9.14
CA ALA A 207 29.82 14.03 8.67
C ALA A 207 29.23 13.05 9.70
N MET A 208 29.58 13.20 10.97
CA MET A 208 29.00 12.38 12.05
C MET A 208 27.51 12.65 12.26
N ILE A 209 27.10 13.92 12.31
CA ILE A 209 25.68 14.31 12.45
C ILE A 209 24.86 13.76 11.28
N THR A 210 25.37 13.89 10.06
CA THR A 210 24.73 13.35 8.84
C THR A 210 24.66 11.82 8.89
N GLY A 211 25.76 11.18 9.34
CA GLY A 211 25.84 9.74 9.48
C GLY A 211 24.77 9.19 10.44
N TYR A 212 24.66 9.76 11.64
CA TYR A 212 23.60 9.39 12.58
C TYR A 212 22.20 9.63 12.02
N SER A 213 21.99 10.78 11.39
CA SER A 213 20.67 11.12 10.80
C SER A 213 20.25 10.11 9.71
N HIS A 214 21.16 9.77 8.80
CA HIS A 214 20.88 8.82 7.71
C HIS A 214 20.68 7.37 8.20
N ASN A 215 21.32 7.00 9.31
CA ASN A 215 21.14 5.67 9.91
C ASN A 215 19.93 5.60 10.86
N GLY A 216 19.14 6.66 10.98
CA GLY A 216 17.92 6.67 11.79
C GLY A 216 18.16 6.95 13.28
N ASP A 217 19.41 7.15 13.72
CA ASP A 217 19.70 7.53 15.11
C ASP A 217 19.67 9.06 15.30
N GLY A 218 18.48 9.62 15.17
CA GLY A 218 18.29 11.07 15.34
C GLY A 218 18.64 11.58 16.73
N LEU A 219 18.52 10.76 17.78
CA LEU A 219 18.92 11.14 19.13
C LEU A 219 20.45 11.28 19.27
N ALA A 220 21.22 10.37 18.66
CA ALA A 220 22.67 10.49 18.62
C ALA A 220 23.12 11.70 17.81
N ALA A 221 22.46 12.00 16.68
CA ALA A 221 22.70 13.22 15.90
C ALA A 221 22.50 14.49 16.76
N ILE A 222 21.42 14.56 17.55
CA ILE A 222 21.14 15.68 18.44
C ILE A 222 22.21 15.81 19.53
N ARG A 223 22.61 14.69 20.15
CA ARG A 223 23.71 14.69 21.15
C ARG A 223 25.03 15.17 20.53
N CYS A 224 25.35 14.70 19.33
CA CYS A 224 26.55 15.09 18.59
C CYS A 224 26.54 16.58 18.26
N PHE A 225 25.41 17.12 17.80
CA PHE A 225 25.27 18.57 17.53
C PHE A 225 25.43 19.43 18.79
N ARG A 226 24.90 18.99 19.93
CA ARG A 226 25.10 19.67 21.22
C ARG A 226 26.57 19.67 21.63
N ALA A 227 27.26 18.54 21.48
CA ALA A 227 28.69 18.42 21.77
C ALA A 227 29.52 19.33 20.85
N MET A 228 29.23 19.36 19.54
CA MET A 228 29.84 20.27 18.57
C MET A 228 29.77 21.75 19.05
N ARG A 229 28.58 22.14 19.50
CA ARG A 229 28.39 23.53 20.01
C ARG A 229 29.06 23.79 21.36
N ALA A 230 29.13 22.78 22.22
CA ALA A 230 29.83 22.91 23.51
C ALA A 230 31.35 23.08 23.32
N GLU A 231 31.92 22.46 22.28
CA GLU A 231 33.32 22.65 21.87
C GLU A 231 33.57 23.97 21.13
N GLY A 232 32.52 24.82 20.94
CA GLY A 232 32.65 26.11 20.27
C GLY A 232 32.75 26.02 18.75
N VAL A 233 32.51 24.87 18.12
CA VAL A 233 32.61 24.70 16.68
C VAL A 233 31.36 25.26 15.99
N GLU A 234 31.58 26.13 15.02
CA GLU A 234 30.49 26.78 14.28
C GLU A 234 29.79 25.82 13.28
N SER A 235 28.47 25.87 13.30
CA SER A 235 27.65 25.11 12.36
C SER A 235 27.62 25.80 10.99
N ASN A 236 27.55 25.04 9.93
CA ASN A 236 27.54 25.53 8.57
C ASN A 236 26.24 25.14 7.81
N GLN A 237 26.14 25.58 6.54
CA GLN A 237 24.98 25.32 5.68
C GLN A 237 24.65 23.82 5.44
N PHE A 238 25.56 22.90 5.73
CA PHE A 238 25.35 21.45 5.63
C PHE A 238 24.99 20.84 6.98
N THR A 239 25.51 21.40 8.08
CA THR A 239 25.19 20.92 9.44
C THR A 239 23.71 21.14 9.77
N PHE A 240 23.17 22.32 9.44
CA PHE A 240 21.77 22.65 9.76
C PHE A 240 20.74 21.73 9.10
N PRO A 241 20.79 21.46 7.78
CA PRO A 241 19.89 20.51 7.17
C PRO A 241 19.96 19.09 7.80
N SER A 242 21.17 18.61 8.08
CA SER A 242 21.36 17.27 8.66
C SER A 242 20.73 17.15 10.06
N ILE A 243 20.91 18.16 10.92
CA ILE A 243 20.33 18.15 12.26
C ILE A 243 18.81 18.38 12.24
N LEU A 244 18.29 19.21 11.30
CA LEU A 244 16.85 19.38 11.12
C LEU A 244 16.18 18.08 10.65
N THR A 245 16.83 17.35 9.74
CA THR A 245 16.38 16.02 9.31
C THR A 245 16.35 15.04 10.48
N ALA A 246 17.38 15.08 11.36
CA ALA A 246 17.38 14.26 12.56
C ALA A 246 16.24 14.62 13.54
N CYS A 247 15.99 15.93 13.75
CA CYS A 247 14.87 16.38 14.58
C CYS A 247 13.51 15.92 14.00
N ALA A 248 13.37 15.98 12.68
CA ALA A 248 12.18 15.50 11.96
C ALA A 248 11.98 13.98 12.11
N ALA A 249 13.07 13.20 12.05
CA ALA A 249 13.01 11.74 12.19
C ALA A 249 12.57 11.29 13.59
N VAL A 250 12.98 12.03 14.64
CA VAL A 250 12.56 11.76 16.04
C VAL A 250 11.29 12.52 16.44
N LEU A 251 10.65 13.23 15.50
CA LEU A 251 9.45 14.04 15.73
C LEU A 251 9.59 15.06 16.87
N SER A 252 10.80 15.58 17.11
CA SER A 252 11.09 16.47 18.21
C SER A 252 11.00 17.95 17.80
N LEU A 253 9.80 18.52 17.87
CA LEU A 253 9.58 19.94 17.63
C LEU A 253 10.41 20.82 18.58
N TYR A 254 10.56 20.41 19.85
CA TYR A 254 11.33 21.16 20.85
C TYR A 254 12.77 21.41 20.43
N PHE A 255 13.50 20.39 19.97
CA PHE A 255 14.86 20.56 19.47
C PHE A 255 14.90 21.28 18.12
N GLY A 256 13.94 21.00 17.25
CA GLY A 256 13.82 21.69 15.97
C GLY A 256 13.72 23.20 16.11
N VAL A 257 12.91 23.69 17.06
CA VAL A 257 12.78 25.13 17.36
C VAL A 257 14.07 25.70 17.92
N GLN A 258 14.82 24.98 18.75
CA GLN A 258 16.13 25.41 19.23
C GLN A 258 17.14 25.56 18.09
N VAL A 259 17.17 24.58 17.17
CA VAL A 259 18.01 24.63 15.96
C VAL A 259 17.60 25.81 15.08
N HIS A 260 16.30 26.07 14.90
CA HIS A 260 15.80 27.25 14.19
C HIS A 260 16.33 28.56 14.79
N GLY A 261 16.29 28.68 16.13
CA GLY A 261 16.89 29.83 16.81
C GLY A 261 18.39 29.97 16.56
N CYS A 262 19.12 28.84 16.42
CA CYS A 262 20.54 28.87 16.05
C CYS A 262 20.75 29.33 14.60
N ILE A 263 19.93 28.87 13.64
CA ILE A 263 19.97 29.25 12.23
C ILE A 263 19.81 30.77 12.09
N ILE A 264 18.85 31.37 12.80
CA ILE A 264 18.63 32.85 12.78
C ILE A 264 19.85 33.55 13.31
N LYS A 265 20.42 33.12 14.45
CA LYS A 265 21.61 33.77 15.07
C LYS A 265 22.86 33.64 14.20
N SER A 266 23.00 32.54 13.46
CA SER A 266 24.17 32.31 12.60
C SER A 266 24.05 32.90 11.21
N GLY A 267 22.94 33.60 10.90
CA GLY A 267 22.73 34.25 9.61
C GLY A 267 22.40 33.34 8.42
N PHE A 268 22.15 32.03 8.67
CA PHE A 268 21.80 31.09 7.61
C PHE A 268 20.30 31.06 7.25
N GLY A 269 19.53 32.01 7.82
CA GLY A 269 18.08 32.08 7.59
C GLY A 269 17.65 32.33 6.13
N ALA A 270 18.53 32.83 5.27
CA ALA A 270 18.27 33.06 3.85
C ALA A 270 18.77 31.91 2.95
N ASN A 271 19.48 30.94 3.50
CA ASN A 271 20.00 29.81 2.72
C ASN A 271 18.87 28.83 2.33
N VAL A 272 18.65 28.60 1.04
CA VAL A 272 17.54 27.80 0.50
C VAL A 272 17.54 26.36 1.04
N PHE A 273 18.71 25.70 1.12
CA PHE A 273 18.80 24.33 1.63
C PHE A 273 18.44 24.25 3.12
N VAL A 274 18.84 25.25 3.91
CA VAL A 274 18.51 25.32 5.34
C VAL A 274 17.02 25.59 5.53
N GLN A 275 16.45 26.49 4.73
CA GLN A 275 15.03 26.81 4.77
C GLN A 275 14.16 25.61 4.34
N SER A 276 14.54 24.89 3.28
CA SER A 276 13.83 23.69 2.83
C SER A 276 13.79 22.61 3.94
N ALA A 277 14.94 22.39 4.58
CA ALA A 277 15.02 21.46 5.71
C ALA A 277 14.21 21.91 6.93
N LEU A 278 14.15 23.23 7.17
CA LEU A 278 13.36 23.82 8.25
C LEU A 278 11.85 23.65 8.00
N VAL A 279 11.38 23.88 6.78
CA VAL A 279 10.00 23.64 6.36
C VAL A 279 9.64 22.17 6.56
N ASP A 280 10.49 21.23 6.07
CA ASP A 280 10.28 19.79 6.21
C ASP A 280 10.24 19.36 7.68
N MET A 281 11.14 19.89 8.52
CA MET A 281 11.15 19.59 9.95
C MET A 281 9.85 20.02 10.65
N HIS A 282 9.39 21.25 10.42
CA HIS A 282 8.14 21.74 11.00
C HIS A 282 6.94 20.89 10.54
N ILE A 283 6.90 20.53 9.26
CA ILE A 283 5.86 19.67 8.69
C ILE A 283 5.82 18.32 9.37
N LYS A 284 6.96 17.62 9.44
CA LYS A 284 7.04 16.28 10.04
C LYS A 284 6.73 16.29 11.53
N CYS A 285 7.10 17.36 12.24
CA CYS A 285 6.75 17.56 13.64
C CYS A 285 5.30 18.05 13.88
N GLY A 286 4.49 18.21 12.84
CA GLY A 286 3.07 18.58 12.95
C GLY A 286 2.78 20.08 13.04
N ASP A 287 3.80 20.94 12.98
CA ASP A 287 3.66 22.42 13.10
C ASP A 287 3.54 23.08 11.72
N LEU A 288 2.37 22.94 11.10
CA LEU A 288 2.09 23.57 9.79
C LEU A 288 2.09 25.09 9.83
N ILE A 289 1.81 25.71 10.98
CA ILE A 289 1.76 27.16 11.10
C ILE A 289 3.17 27.75 10.92
N SER A 290 4.15 27.19 11.63
CA SER A 290 5.54 27.60 11.51
C SER A 290 6.12 27.21 10.15
N ALA A 291 5.74 26.05 9.60
CA ALA A 291 6.13 25.65 8.25
C ALA A 291 5.63 26.65 7.18
N LYS A 292 4.36 27.07 7.24
CA LYS A 292 3.80 28.11 6.35
C LYS A 292 4.54 29.44 6.48
N LYS A 293 4.92 29.84 7.70
CA LYS A 293 5.71 31.06 7.94
C LYS A 293 7.11 30.94 7.35
N ALA A 294 7.77 29.80 7.55
CA ALA A 294 9.10 29.55 6.98
C ALA A 294 9.07 29.59 5.46
N LEU A 295 8.08 28.91 4.83
CA LEU A 295 7.90 28.92 3.38
C LEU A 295 7.64 30.35 2.82
N LYS A 296 6.84 31.16 3.53
CA LYS A 296 6.55 32.53 3.12
C LYS A 296 7.76 33.44 3.19
N ASN A 297 8.70 33.15 4.08
CA ASN A 297 9.91 33.96 4.31
C ASN A 297 11.06 33.54 3.38
N MET A 298 10.89 32.56 2.52
CA MET A 298 11.87 32.18 1.52
C MET A 298 12.01 33.28 0.47
N GLU A 299 13.24 33.72 0.21
CA GLU A 299 13.53 34.71 -0.81
C GLU A 299 13.49 34.16 -2.23
N VAL A 300 13.73 32.85 -2.37
CA VAL A 300 13.71 32.10 -3.62
C VAL A 300 12.69 30.97 -3.51
N ASP A 301 11.75 30.94 -4.44
CA ASP A 301 10.77 29.86 -4.52
C ASP A 301 11.48 28.54 -4.89
N ASP A 302 11.48 27.55 -3.96
CA ASP A 302 12.06 26.22 -4.15
C ASP A 302 10.95 25.18 -4.26
N VAL A 303 10.89 24.48 -5.40
CA VAL A 303 9.86 23.47 -5.70
C VAL A 303 9.83 22.35 -4.64
N VAL A 304 11.00 21.97 -4.10
CA VAL A 304 11.08 20.91 -3.08
C VAL A 304 10.36 21.32 -1.80
N SER A 305 10.55 22.57 -1.35
CA SER A 305 9.88 23.10 -0.16
C SER A 305 8.37 23.19 -0.33
N TRP A 306 7.92 23.63 -1.52
CA TRP A 306 6.49 23.69 -1.83
C TRP A 306 5.87 22.29 -1.91
N ASN A 307 6.55 21.32 -2.54
CA ASN A 307 6.12 19.92 -2.57
C ASN A 307 6.02 19.33 -1.16
N SER A 308 7.02 19.56 -0.32
CA SER A 308 7.00 19.13 1.08
C SER A 308 5.81 19.71 1.84
N MET A 309 5.51 21.00 1.61
CA MET A 309 4.35 21.64 2.25
C MET A 309 3.03 21.08 1.77
N ILE A 310 2.86 20.80 0.47
CA ILE A 310 1.68 20.13 -0.07
C ILE A 310 1.51 18.77 0.57
N VAL A 311 2.56 17.92 0.60
CA VAL A 311 2.54 16.59 1.26
C VAL A 311 2.18 16.71 2.73
N GLY A 312 2.73 17.71 3.45
CA GLY A 312 2.43 17.95 4.84
C GLY A 312 0.97 18.30 5.11
N CYS A 313 0.41 19.20 4.29
CA CYS A 313 -1.02 19.54 4.36
C CYS A 313 -1.91 18.31 4.10
N VAL A 314 -1.56 17.50 3.08
CA VAL A 314 -2.29 16.27 2.75
C VAL A 314 -2.28 15.28 3.91
N ARG A 315 -1.12 15.01 4.50
CA ARG A 315 -0.99 14.06 5.62
C ARG A 315 -1.78 14.46 6.86
N GLN A 316 -1.96 15.75 7.08
CA GLN A 316 -2.74 16.27 8.21
C GLN A 316 -4.22 16.53 7.88
N GLY A 317 -4.67 16.18 6.66
CA GLY A 317 -6.06 16.32 6.24
C GLY A 317 -6.45 17.75 5.78
N PHE A 318 -5.49 18.70 5.65
CA PHE A 318 -5.75 20.05 5.18
C PHE A 318 -5.69 20.14 3.65
N VAL A 319 -6.61 19.47 3.00
CA VAL A 319 -6.61 19.27 1.54
C VAL A 319 -6.79 20.60 0.78
N GLU A 320 -7.67 21.47 1.25
CA GLU A 320 -7.90 22.80 0.64
C GLU A 320 -6.64 23.68 0.67
N ASP A 321 -5.87 23.60 1.75
CA ASP A 321 -4.58 24.30 1.84
C ASP A 321 -3.58 23.76 0.80
N ALA A 322 -3.52 22.43 0.62
CA ALA A 322 -2.67 21.79 -0.39
C ALA A 322 -3.04 22.26 -1.81
N LEU A 323 -4.33 22.28 -2.14
CA LEU A 323 -4.84 22.79 -3.41
C LEU A 323 -4.53 24.29 -3.61
N SER A 324 -4.68 25.10 -2.55
CA SER A 324 -4.34 26.52 -2.60
C SER A 324 -2.84 26.72 -2.89
N LEU A 325 -1.97 25.92 -2.29
CA LEU A 325 -0.54 25.95 -2.54
C LEU A 325 -0.21 25.55 -3.99
N PHE A 326 -0.80 24.48 -4.49
CA PHE A 326 -0.62 24.03 -5.86
C PHE A 326 -1.06 25.09 -6.89
N ARG A 327 -2.23 25.73 -6.67
CA ARG A 327 -2.70 26.84 -7.51
C ARG A 327 -1.72 28.02 -7.48
N LYS A 328 -1.11 28.32 -6.32
CA LYS A 328 -0.12 29.39 -6.19
C LYS A 328 1.18 29.04 -6.91
N MET A 329 1.65 27.78 -6.85
CA MET A 329 2.79 27.32 -7.64
C MET A 329 2.56 27.56 -9.13
N HIS A 330 1.38 27.18 -9.62
CA HIS A 330 1.01 27.39 -11.03
C HIS A 330 0.91 28.88 -11.40
N ALA A 331 0.30 29.69 -10.54
CA ALA A 331 0.18 31.15 -10.76
C ALA A 331 1.52 31.90 -10.74
N ARG A 332 2.56 31.34 -10.12
CA ARG A 332 3.93 31.88 -10.08
C ARG A 332 4.83 31.36 -11.19
N ASP A 333 4.27 30.56 -12.11
CA ASP A 333 4.99 29.90 -13.20
C ASP A 333 6.19 29.08 -12.72
N MET A 334 6.04 28.45 -11.54
CA MET A 334 7.05 27.55 -11.01
C MET A 334 7.11 26.28 -11.88
N LYS A 335 8.30 25.74 -12.09
CA LYS A 335 8.47 24.47 -12.81
C LYS A 335 7.87 23.32 -11.98
N ILE A 336 6.60 23.00 -12.25
CA ILE A 336 5.95 21.81 -11.69
C ILE A 336 6.63 20.57 -12.28
N ASP A 337 7.02 19.64 -11.43
CA ASP A 337 7.77 18.46 -11.79
C ASP A 337 6.99 17.16 -11.56
N HIS A 338 7.59 16.05 -11.93
CA HIS A 338 7.01 14.71 -11.77
C HIS A 338 6.85 14.26 -10.30
N PHE A 339 7.39 15.00 -9.32
CA PHE A 339 7.14 14.77 -7.88
C PHE A 339 5.98 15.60 -7.35
N THR A 340 5.74 16.79 -7.94
CA THR A 340 4.62 17.68 -7.53
C THR A 340 3.27 17.02 -7.80
N TYR A 341 3.08 16.41 -8.99
CA TYR A 341 1.81 15.82 -9.38
C TYR A 341 1.37 14.67 -8.46
N PRO A 342 2.20 13.66 -8.16
CA PRO A 342 1.82 12.62 -7.19
C PRO A 342 1.48 13.19 -5.82
N SER A 343 2.19 14.22 -5.38
CA SER A 343 1.97 14.85 -4.07
C SER A 343 0.56 15.43 -3.97
N ILE A 344 0.07 16.09 -5.01
CA ILE A 344 -1.28 16.65 -5.02
C ILE A 344 -2.35 15.60 -5.34
N LEU A 345 -2.08 14.64 -6.24
CA LEU A 345 -3.01 13.56 -6.58
C LEU A 345 -3.37 12.72 -5.36
N ASN A 346 -2.41 12.43 -4.48
CA ASN A 346 -2.66 11.73 -3.22
C ASN A 346 -3.64 12.47 -2.29
N SER A 347 -3.79 13.80 -2.43
CA SER A 347 -4.75 14.57 -1.65
C SER A 347 -6.20 14.30 -2.05
N PHE A 348 -6.41 13.95 -3.31
CA PHE A 348 -7.77 13.80 -3.85
C PHE A 348 -8.49 12.56 -3.31
N ALA A 349 -7.77 11.56 -2.82
CA ALA A 349 -8.39 10.40 -2.16
C ALA A 349 -9.32 10.78 -0.99
N ALA A 350 -9.11 11.95 -0.37
CA ALA A 350 -9.94 12.47 0.72
C ALA A 350 -11.07 13.40 0.25
N ILE A 351 -11.09 13.81 -1.03
CA ILE A 351 -12.09 14.71 -1.60
C ILE A 351 -13.12 13.87 -2.36
N LYS A 352 -14.40 14.08 -2.08
CA LYS A 352 -15.48 13.40 -2.80
C LYS A 352 -15.70 13.91 -4.24
N ASP A 353 -15.22 15.11 -4.58
CA ASP A 353 -15.42 15.71 -5.90
C ASP A 353 -14.27 15.36 -6.84
N ILE A 354 -14.50 14.41 -7.72
CA ILE A 354 -13.53 13.94 -8.71
C ILE A 354 -13.17 15.01 -9.76
N ARG A 355 -14.03 16.00 -10.01
CA ARG A 355 -13.84 17.02 -11.08
C ARG A 355 -12.55 17.84 -10.88
N VAL A 356 -12.16 18.07 -9.63
CA VAL A 356 -10.90 18.77 -9.33
C VAL A 356 -9.71 17.91 -9.73
N ALA A 357 -9.77 16.61 -9.46
CA ALA A 357 -8.75 15.65 -9.83
C ALA A 357 -8.62 15.51 -11.36
N GLU A 358 -9.73 15.47 -12.06
CA GLU A 358 -9.78 15.45 -13.53
C GLU A 358 -9.18 16.72 -14.13
N SER A 359 -9.38 17.89 -13.51
CA SER A 359 -8.75 19.15 -13.95
C SER A 359 -7.22 19.07 -13.83
N VAL A 360 -6.69 18.44 -12.78
CA VAL A 360 -5.24 18.23 -12.62
C VAL A 360 -4.75 17.18 -13.62
N HIS A 361 -5.52 16.13 -13.90
CA HIS A 361 -5.17 15.17 -14.94
C HIS A 361 -5.07 15.84 -16.32
N CYS A 362 -6.02 16.72 -16.68
CA CYS A 362 -5.91 17.53 -17.91
C CYS A 362 -4.65 18.40 -17.95
N LEU A 363 -4.20 18.92 -16.81
CA LEU A 363 -2.96 19.67 -16.74
C LEU A 363 -1.74 18.78 -16.95
N ILE A 364 -1.73 17.58 -16.36
CA ILE A 364 -0.68 16.57 -16.54
C ILE A 364 -0.52 16.20 -18.03
N ILE A 365 -1.62 15.98 -18.73
CA ILE A 365 -1.63 15.73 -20.18
C ILE A 365 -1.02 16.92 -20.96
N LYS A 366 -1.46 18.15 -20.65
CA LYS A 366 -0.95 19.35 -21.30
C LYS A 366 0.55 19.59 -21.08
N THR A 367 1.07 19.17 -19.93
CA THR A 367 2.48 19.34 -19.58
C THR A 367 3.35 18.13 -19.98
N GLY A 368 2.76 17.07 -20.54
CA GLY A 368 3.47 15.87 -21.03
C GLY A 368 4.02 14.96 -19.94
N PHE A 369 3.51 15.06 -18.70
CA PHE A 369 3.95 14.20 -17.59
C PHE A 369 3.16 12.90 -17.47
N GLU A 370 2.20 12.62 -18.33
CA GLU A 370 1.35 11.41 -18.29
C GLU A 370 2.16 10.10 -18.42
N ALA A 371 3.26 10.14 -19.19
CA ALA A 371 4.13 8.98 -19.40
C ALA A 371 5.12 8.72 -18.25
N TYR A 372 5.21 9.63 -17.28
CA TYR A 372 6.08 9.41 -16.11
C TYR A 372 5.44 8.40 -15.16
N LYS A 373 6.15 7.31 -14.88
CA LYS A 373 5.67 6.20 -14.05
C LYS A 373 5.07 6.64 -12.71
N LEU A 374 5.76 7.53 -11.98
CA LEU A 374 5.28 8.03 -10.69
C LEU A 374 3.94 8.76 -10.80
N VAL A 375 3.78 9.55 -11.85
CA VAL A 375 2.55 10.32 -12.11
C VAL A 375 1.43 9.37 -12.53
N GLY A 376 1.73 8.43 -13.45
CA GLY A 376 0.79 7.40 -13.88
C GLY A 376 0.28 6.55 -12.72
N ASN A 377 1.17 6.08 -11.84
CA ASN A 377 0.80 5.31 -10.65
C ASN A 377 -0.13 6.10 -9.72
N ALA A 378 0.16 7.39 -9.50
CA ALA A 378 -0.68 8.25 -8.66
C ALA A 378 -2.05 8.53 -9.30
N LEU A 379 -2.13 8.65 -10.63
CA LEU A 379 -3.40 8.78 -11.34
C LEU A 379 -4.24 7.50 -11.25
N VAL A 380 -3.63 6.32 -11.43
CA VAL A 380 -4.30 5.02 -11.27
C VAL A 380 -4.87 4.90 -9.87
N ASP A 381 -4.08 5.18 -8.83
CA ASP A 381 -4.51 5.14 -7.43
C ASP A 381 -5.65 6.12 -7.15
N MET A 382 -5.55 7.35 -7.65
CA MET A 382 -6.57 8.38 -7.50
C MET A 382 -7.90 7.95 -8.12
N TYR A 383 -7.91 7.51 -9.40
CA TYR A 383 -9.14 7.06 -10.06
C TYR A 383 -9.73 5.81 -9.40
N ALA A 384 -8.89 4.86 -9.00
CA ALA A 384 -9.31 3.65 -8.29
C ALA A 384 -10.01 3.96 -6.97
N LYS A 385 -9.46 4.87 -6.15
CA LYS A 385 -10.06 5.32 -4.88
C LYS A 385 -11.38 6.06 -5.05
N HIS A 386 -11.59 6.74 -6.18
CA HIS A 386 -12.87 7.37 -6.52
C HIS A 386 -13.89 6.40 -7.15
N GLY A 387 -13.54 5.12 -7.30
CA GLY A 387 -14.39 4.12 -7.93
C GLY A 387 -14.49 4.23 -9.47
N ASN A 388 -13.74 5.13 -10.10
CA ASN A 388 -13.69 5.24 -11.56
C ASN A 388 -12.60 4.31 -12.12
N ILE A 389 -12.90 3.01 -12.07
CA ILE A 389 -11.92 1.97 -12.41
C ILE A 389 -11.60 1.93 -13.90
N ASP A 390 -12.54 2.34 -14.75
CA ASP A 390 -12.32 2.37 -16.21
C ASP A 390 -11.26 3.40 -16.58
N CYS A 391 -11.31 4.59 -16.00
CA CYS A 391 -10.25 5.60 -16.17
C CYS A 391 -8.93 5.13 -15.57
N ALA A 392 -8.96 4.46 -14.39
CA ALA A 392 -7.76 3.89 -13.79
C ALA A 392 -7.10 2.86 -14.73
N TYR A 393 -7.89 1.98 -15.36
CA TYR A 393 -7.42 0.98 -16.30
C TYR A 393 -6.85 1.61 -17.58
N GLN A 394 -7.48 2.67 -18.10
CA GLN A 394 -6.97 3.42 -19.27
C GLN A 394 -5.60 4.04 -18.97
N VAL A 395 -5.46 4.73 -17.85
CA VAL A 395 -4.18 5.32 -17.43
C VAL A 395 -3.13 4.23 -17.21
N PHE A 396 -3.48 3.13 -16.56
CA PHE A 396 -2.58 1.99 -16.39
C PHE A 396 -2.01 1.48 -17.70
N ASN A 397 -2.83 1.40 -18.75
CA ASN A 397 -2.37 0.95 -20.07
C ASN A 397 -1.39 1.92 -20.72
N LEU A 398 -1.46 3.21 -20.42
CA LEU A 398 -0.54 4.24 -20.93
C LEU A 398 0.83 4.22 -20.27
N ILE A 399 1.00 3.60 -19.09
CA ILE A 399 2.29 3.49 -18.41
C ILE A 399 3.21 2.54 -19.21
N PRO A 400 4.37 3.00 -19.73
CA PRO A 400 5.23 2.16 -20.58
C PRO A 400 5.82 0.98 -19.83
N ASP A 401 6.48 1.25 -18.69
CA ASP A 401 7.15 0.27 -17.85
C ASP A 401 6.40 0.11 -16.53
N LYS A 402 5.47 -0.81 -16.48
CA LYS A 402 4.65 -1.10 -15.32
C LYS A 402 5.48 -1.79 -14.24
N ASP A 403 5.57 -1.18 -13.07
CA ASP A 403 6.21 -1.76 -11.89
C ASP A 403 5.19 -2.38 -10.92
N VAL A 404 5.68 -2.95 -9.83
CA VAL A 404 4.83 -3.53 -8.78
C VAL A 404 3.77 -2.53 -8.31
N ILE A 405 4.12 -1.24 -8.16
CA ILE A 405 3.21 -0.20 -7.67
C ILE A 405 2.06 0.02 -8.65
N SER A 406 2.35 0.04 -9.97
CA SER A 406 1.32 0.18 -11.01
C SER A 406 0.26 -0.92 -10.91
N TRP A 407 0.70 -2.17 -10.78
CA TRP A 407 -0.18 -3.32 -10.64
C TRP A 407 -0.93 -3.31 -9.31
N THR A 408 -0.23 -2.98 -8.20
CA THR A 408 -0.82 -2.90 -6.86
C THR A 408 -1.99 -1.93 -6.82
N SER A 409 -1.80 -0.71 -7.35
CA SER A 409 -2.84 0.32 -7.36
C SER A 409 -4.10 -0.16 -8.10
N LEU A 410 -3.94 -0.80 -9.25
CA LEU A 410 -5.08 -1.26 -10.06
C LEU A 410 -5.75 -2.50 -9.45
N VAL A 411 -4.99 -3.51 -9.02
CA VAL A 411 -5.53 -4.74 -8.38
C VAL A 411 -6.29 -4.38 -7.12
N THR A 412 -5.70 -3.53 -6.27
CA THR A 412 -6.35 -3.06 -5.04
C THR A 412 -7.60 -2.25 -5.36
N GLY A 413 -7.56 -1.40 -6.39
CA GLY A 413 -8.72 -0.66 -6.87
C GLY A 413 -9.89 -1.56 -7.27
N TYR A 414 -9.65 -2.58 -8.09
CA TYR A 414 -10.69 -3.56 -8.44
C TYR A 414 -11.23 -4.31 -7.22
N ALA A 415 -10.37 -4.69 -6.28
CA ALA A 415 -10.81 -5.34 -5.05
C ALA A 415 -11.71 -4.43 -4.20
N HIS A 416 -11.38 -3.15 -4.07
CA HIS A 416 -12.15 -2.18 -3.28
C HIS A 416 -13.54 -1.88 -3.85
N ILE A 417 -13.69 -1.82 -5.17
CA ILE A 417 -15.01 -1.61 -5.80
C ILE A 417 -15.85 -2.89 -5.88
N GLY A 418 -15.37 -4.01 -5.30
CA GLY A 418 -16.07 -5.29 -5.32
C GLY A 418 -15.96 -6.09 -6.62
N SER A 419 -15.13 -5.65 -7.56
CA SER A 419 -14.88 -6.38 -8.81
C SER A 419 -13.77 -7.42 -8.64
N HIS A 420 -14.02 -8.39 -7.76
CA HIS A 420 -13.03 -9.34 -7.29
C HIS A 420 -12.49 -10.27 -8.37
N GLU A 421 -13.33 -10.65 -9.36
CA GLU A 421 -12.92 -11.47 -10.50
C GLU A 421 -11.83 -10.78 -11.34
N ASN A 422 -12.03 -9.49 -11.62
CA ASN A 422 -11.05 -8.69 -12.36
C ASN A 422 -9.75 -8.50 -11.56
N ALA A 423 -9.84 -8.35 -10.23
CA ALA A 423 -8.65 -8.28 -9.37
C ALA A 423 -7.82 -9.58 -9.45
N ILE A 424 -8.45 -10.75 -9.40
CA ILE A 424 -7.80 -12.05 -9.55
C ILE A 424 -7.19 -12.23 -10.94
N LYS A 425 -7.91 -11.83 -11.99
CA LYS A 425 -7.41 -11.88 -13.36
C LYS A 425 -6.15 -11.03 -13.53
N LEU A 426 -6.18 -9.78 -13.09
CA LEU A 426 -5.03 -8.87 -13.14
C LEU A 426 -3.83 -9.41 -12.36
N PHE A 427 -4.05 -10.05 -11.23
CA PHE A 427 -2.98 -10.73 -10.49
C PHE A 427 -2.33 -11.84 -11.32
N SER A 428 -3.14 -12.61 -12.04
CA SER A 428 -2.64 -13.66 -12.93
C SER A 428 -1.83 -13.05 -14.09
N ASP A 429 -2.30 -11.95 -14.67
CA ASP A 429 -1.61 -11.21 -15.73
C ASP A 429 -0.29 -10.62 -15.23
N MET A 430 -0.25 -10.02 -14.03
CA MET A 430 0.95 -9.52 -13.36
C MET A 430 2.03 -10.61 -13.25
N ARG A 431 1.62 -11.81 -12.82
CA ARG A 431 2.53 -12.96 -12.71
C ARG A 431 2.99 -13.48 -14.06
N ALA A 432 2.13 -13.48 -15.07
CA ALA A 432 2.47 -13.90 -16.43
C ALA A 432 3.55 -13.01 -17.07
N VAL A 433 3.57 -11.72 -16.73
CA VAL A 433 4.60 -10.76 -17.14
C VAL A 433 5.91 -10.91 -16.32
N GLY A 434 5.92 -11.76 -15.29
CA GLY A 434 7.10 -12.01 -14.46
C GLY A 434 7.30 -11.02 -13.32
N ILE A 435 6.31 -10.19 -12.99
CA ILE A 435 6.38 -9.25 -11.87
C ILE A 435 5.99 -9.98 -10.58
N TYR A 436 6.85 -9.90 -9.57
CA TYR A 436 6.58 -10.48 -8.26
C TYR A 436 5.64 -9.59 -7.45
N PRO A 437 4.53 -10.15 -6.90
CA PRO A 437 3.59 -9.39 -6.09
C PRO A 437 4.20 -8.96 -4.76
N ASP A 438 3.85 -7.77 -4.30
CA ASP A 438 4.14 -7.30 -2.95
C ASP A 438 3.07 -7.77 -1.94
N GLN A 439 3.28 -7.45 -0.67
CA GLN A 439 2.35 -7.82 0.39
C GLN A 439 0.96 -7.19 0.23
N PHE A 440 0.84 -6.02 -0.40
CA PHE A 440 -0.43 -5.33 -0.58
C PHE A 440 -1.28 -6.01 -1.67
N VAL A 441 -0.65 -6.39 -2.79
CA VAL A 441 -1.31 -7.20 -3.82
C VAL A 441 -1.78 -8.52 -3.26
N ILE A 442 -0.91 -9.22 -2.51
CA ILE A 442 -1.27 -10.52 -1.91
C ILE A 442 -2.48 -10.36 -0.99
N ALA A 443 -2.47 -9.40 -0.06
CA ALA A 443 -3.59 -9.17 0.84
C ALA A 443 -4.89 -8.85 0.08
N SER A 444 -4.82 -8.00 -0.95
CA SER A 444 -5.99 -7.62 -1.76
C SER A 444 -6.57 -8.78 -2.55
N VAL A 445 -5.71 -9.60 -3.17
CA VAL A 445 -6.15 -10.77 -3.96
C VAL A 445 -6.67 -11.88 -3.04
N VAL A 446 -6.04 -12.11 -1.89
CA VAL A 446 -6.52 -13.06 -0.88
C VAL A 446 -7.89 -12.62 -0.34
N SER A 447 -8.10 -11.32 -0.11
CA SER A 447 -9.42 -10.76 0.26
C SER A 447 -10.43 -10.96 -0.86
N ALA A 448 -10.05 -10.77 -2.13
CA ALA A 448 -10.92 -11.06 -3.27
C ALA A 448 -11.29 -12.55 -3.36
N CYS A 449 -10.34 -13.45 -3.07
CA CYS A 449 -10.62 -14.89 -2.98
C CYS A 449 -11.60 -15.22 -1.84
N ALA A 450 -11.51 -14.50 -0.73
CA ALA A 450 -12.43 -14.65 0.40
C ALA A 450 -13.87 -14.27 0.01
N GLU A 451 -14.04 -13.14 -0.68
CA GLU A 451 -15.37 -12.67 -1.11
C GLU A 451 -16.01 -13.58 -2.16
N LEU A 452 -15.23 -14.03 -3.15
CA LEU A 452 -15.69 -14.98 -4.16
C LEU A 452 -15.72 -16.44 -3.65
N THR A 453 -15.19 -16.70 -2.46
CA THR A 453 -15.04 -18.04 -1.86
C THR A 453 -14.25 -19.02 -2.73
N VAL A 454 -13.28 -18.54 -3.49
CA VAL A 454 -12.42 -19.35 -4.37
C VAL A 454 -11.25 -19.93 -3.57
N LEU A 455 -11.52 -21.01 -2.83
CA LEU A 455 -10.59 -21.62 -1.88
C LEU A 455 -9.29 -22.12 -2.52
N GLU A 456 -9.40 -22.86 -3.62
CA GLU A 456 -8.23 -23.52 -4.22
C GLU A 456 -7.22 -22.53 -4.77
N PHE A 457 -7.68 -21.42 -5.33
CA PHE A 457 -6.79 -20.35 -5.76
C PHE A 457 -6.15 -19.63 -4.56
N GLY A 458 -6.92 -19.40 -3.49
CA GLY A 458 -6.40 -18.84 -2.23
C GLY A 458 -5.32 -19.74 -1.61
N LYS A 459 -5.49 -21.07 -1.62
CA LYS A 459 -4.46 -22.03 -1.19
C LYS A 459 -3.20 -21.97 -2.04
N GLN A 460 -3.34 -21.85 -3.36
CA GLN A 460 -2.19 -21.72 -4.26
C GLN A 460 -1.40 -20.45 -3.96
N ILE A 461 -2.08 -19.31 -3.71
CA ILE A 461 -1.43 -18.05 -3.33
C ILE A 461 -0.69 -18.24 -2.00
N HIS A 462 -1.33 -18.86 -0.99
CA HIS A 462 -0.71 -19.10 0.31
C HIS A 462 0.53 -19.99 0.20
N ALA A 463 0.46 -21.09 -0.55
CA ALA A 463 1.59 -21.98 -0.78
C ALA A 463 2.75 -21.26 -1.51
N ASN A 464 2.46 -20.42 -2.48
CA ASN A 464 3.46 -19.62 -3.19
C ASN A 464 4.06 -18.55 -2.29
N PHE A 465 3.26 -17.91 -1.43
CA PHE A 465 3.72 -16.93 -0.45
C PHE A 465 4.74 -17.57 0.52
N ILE A 466 4.43 -18.73 1.08
CA ILE A 466 5.35 -19.46 1.96
C ILE A 466 6.66 -19.82 1.22
N LYS A 467 6.56 -20.30 -0.03
CA LYS A 467 7.74 -20.68 -0.84
C LYS A 467 8.61 -19.49 -1.25
N SER A 468 8.04 -18.32 -1.39
CA SER A 468 8.78 -17.11 -1.80
C SER A 468 9.73 -16.59 -0.73
N GLY A 469 9.58 -17.02 0.52
CA GLY A 469 10.36 -16.53 1.66
C GLY A 469 10.08 -15.06 1.98
N LEU A 470 9.03 -14.46 1.43
CA LEU A 470 8.60 -13.11 1.77
C LEU A 470 8.27 -13.05 3.27
N GLN A 471 8.78 -12.03 3.92
CA GLN A 471 8.51 -11.81 5.33
C GLN A 471 7.01 -11.56 5.52
N SER A 472 6.37 -12.34 6.37
CA SER A 472 4.95 -12.18 6.65
C SER A 472 4.68 -10.85 7.32
N SER A 473 3.61 -10.19 6.92
CA SER A 473 3.10 -8.99 7.59
C SER A 473 1.73 -9.30 8.19
N LEU A 474 1.43 -8.62 9.28
CA LEU A 474 0.15 -8.78 9.98
C LEU A 474 -1.06 -8.66 9.05
N SER A 475 -1.01 -7.75 8.06
CA SER A 475 -2.08 -7.56 7.08
C SER A 475 -2.28 -8.77 6.17
N VAL A 476 -1.20 -9.40 5.71
CA VAL A 476 -1.26 -10.61 4.85
C VAL A 476 -1.78 -11.79 5.64
N ASP A 477 -1.28 -12.00 6.86
CA ASP A 477 -1.73 -13.09 7.72
C ASP A 477 -3.21 -12.95 8.07
N ASN A 478 -3.67 -11.74 8.43
CA ASN A 478 -5.08 -11.44 8.67
C ASN A 478 -5.94 -11.75 7.44
N SER A 479 -5.46 -11.43 6.23
CA SER A 479 -6.16 -11.76 4.99
C SER A 479 -6.28 -13.26 4.77
N PHE A 480 -5.25 -14.07 5.08
CA PHE A 480 -5.33 -15.54 5.00
C PHE A 480 -6.26 -16.12 6.04
N VAL A 481 -6.23 -15.65 7.30
CA VAL A 481 -7.18 -16.07 8.33
C VAL A 481 -8.62 -15.82 7.86
N ALA A 482 -8.91 -14.61 7.39
CA ALA A 482 -10.23 -14.22 6.89
C ALA A 482 -10.63 -15.06 5.66
N MET A 483 -9.71 -15.28 4.72
CA MET A 483 -9.96 -16.07 3.51
C MET A 483 -10.34 -17.52 3.85
N TYR A 484 -9.56 -18.20 4.68
CA TYR A 484 -9.88 -19.56 5.07
C TYR A 484 -11.21 -19.65 5.84
N ALA A 485 -11.46 -18.72 6.75
CA ALA A 485 -12.70 -18.63 7.50
C ALA A 485 -13.93 -18.43 6.58
N LYS A 486 -13.85 -17.45 5.66
CA LYS A 486 -14.92 -17.14 4.69
C LYS A 486 -15.09 -18.22 3.62
N CYS A 487 -14.08 -19.06 3.38
CA CYS A 487 -14.20 -20.23 2.51
C CYS A 487 -14.66 -21.50 3.23
N GLY A 488 -15.05 -21.42 4.51
CA GLY A 488 -15.53 -22.57 5.27
C GLY A 488 -14.45 -23.55 5.70
N CYS A 489 -13.20 -23.11 5.82
CA CYS A 489 -12.04 -23.89 6.27
C CYS A 489 -11.50 -23.37 7.59
N ILE A 490 -12.31 -23.43 8.63
CA ILE A 490 -11.96 -22.80 9.92
C ILE A 490 -10.73 -23.43 10.57
N GLU A 491 -10.46 -24.72 10.34
CA GLU A 491 -9.28 -25.42 10.84
C GLU A 491 -7.98 -24.87 10.21
N ASP A 492 -8.01 -24.53 8.91
CA ASP A 492 -6.86 -23.94 8.24
C ASP A 492 -6.69 -22.47 8.65
N ALA A 493 -7.80 -21.73 8.88
CA ALA A 493 -7.74 -20.39 9.48
C ALA A 493 -7.05 -20.42 10.85
N ASN A 494 -7.38 -21.39 11.70
CA ASN A 494 -6.74 -21.60 13.00
C ASN A 494 -5.24 -21.86 12.88
N LYS A 495 -4.82 -22.74 11.95
CA LYS A 495 -3.39 -23.01 11.75
C LYS A 495 -2.61 -21.76 11.40
N VAL A 496 -3.16 -20.90 10.53
CA VAL A 496 -2.54 -19.59 10.21
C VAL A 496 -2.49 -18.72 11.45
N PHE A 497 -3.61 -18.59 12.17
CA PHE A 497 -3.69 -17.81 13.40
C PHE A 497 -2.68 -18.29 14.46
N ASP A 498 -2.52 -19.62 14.65
CA ASP A 498 -1.58 -20.19 15.63
C ASP A 498 -0.11 -19.93 15.24
N SER A 499 0.19 -19.83 13.96
CA SER A 499 1.52 -19.53 13.44
C SER A 499 1.93 -18.06 13.60
N MET A 500 0.98 -17.14 13.85
CA MET A 500 1.25 -15.71 13.96
C MET A 500 1.92 -15.36 15.29
N CYS A 501 3.03 -14.64 15.22
CA CYS A 501 3.74 -14.16 16.41
C CYS A 501 3.05 -12.97 17.09
N VAL A 502 2.40 -12.11 16.29
CA VAL A 502 1.68 -10.92 16.75
C VAL A 502 0.24 -11.00 16.26
N ARG A 503 -0.71 -10.72 17.14
CA ARG A 503 -2.13 -10.73 16.84
C ARG A 503 -2.75 -9.42 17.27
N ASP A 504 -3.46 -8.75 16.35
CA ASP A 504 -4.19 -7.51 16.61
C ASP A 504 -5.71 -7.76 16.73
N VAL A 505 -6.46 -6.71 16.95
CA VAL A 505 -7.92 -6.78 17.01
C VAL A 505 -8.52 -7.35 15.72
N ILE A 506 -7.93 -7.07 14.55
CA ILE A 506 -8.41 -7.56 13.26
C ILE A 506 -8.22 -9.08 13.17
N THR A 507 -7.06 -9.61 13.63
CA THR A 507 -6.78 -11.05 13.67
C THR A 507 -7.82 -11.80 14.49
N TRP A 508 -8.06 -11.33 15.73
CA TRP A 508 -9.04 -11.94 16.62
C TRP A 508 -10.45 -11.85 16.05
N THR A 509 -10.85 -10.68 15.56
CA THR A 509 -12.17 -10.46 14.98
C THR A 509 -12.43 -11.33 13.76
N ALA A 510 -11.43 -11.48 12.86
CA ALA A 510 -11.56 -12.36 11.70
C ALA A 510 -11.82 -13.81 12.10
N LEU A 511 -11.18 -14.29 13.17
CA LEU A 511 -11.39 -15.64 13.67
C LEU A 511 -12.75 -15.80 14.39
N ILE A 512 -13.12 -14.84 15.26
CA ILE A 512 -14.42 -14.81 15.96
C ILE A 512 -15.58 -14.84 14.97
N VAL A 513 -15.55 -13.95 13.97
CA VAL A 513 -16.55 -13.90 12.89
C VAL A 513 -16.52 -15.17 12.06
N GLY A 514 -15.32 -15.68 11.78
CA GLY A 514 -15.13 -16.93 11.05
C GLY A 514 -15.81 -18.12 11.73
N TYR A 515 -15.59 -18.31 13.02
CA TYR A 515 -16.25 -19.36 13.79
C TYR A 515 -17.78 -19.19 13.80
N ALA A 516 -18.25 -17.96 13.97
CA ALA A 516 -19.67 -17.64 13.94
C ALA A 516 -20.31 -18.01 12.59
N GLN A 517 -19.70 -17.63 11.47
CA GLN A 517 -20.18 -17.94 10.12
C GLN A 517 -20.11 -19.43 9.77
N ASN A 518 -19.23 -20.18 10.40
CA ASN A 518 -19.10 -21.64 10.22
C ASN A 518 -20.02 -22.45 11.16
N GLY A 519 -20.99 -21.79 11.82
CA GLY A 519 -21.96 -22.44 12.70
C GLY A 519 -21.38 -22.95 14.03
N LYS A 520 -20.16 -22.52 14.38
CA LYS A 520 -19.47 -22.88 15.63
C LYS A 520 -19.57 -21.72 16.64
N GLY A 521 -20.80 -21.27 16.95
CA GLY A 521 -21.04 -20.06 17.75
C GLY A 521 -20.44 -20.11 19.16
N LYS A 522 -20.46 -21.30 19.83
CA LYS A 522 -19.86 -21.44 21.16
C LYS A 522 -18.33 -21.26 21.13
N ASP A 523 -17.67 -21.78 20.11
CA ASP A 523 -16.23 -21.64 19.95
C ASP A 523 -15.87 -20.17 19.68
N SER A 524 -16.69 -19.45 18.90
CA SER A 524 -16.56 -18.01 18.69
C SER A 524 -16.51 -17.21 20.00
N LEU A 525 -17.38 -17.56 20.98
CA LEU A 525 -17.36 -16.91 22.30
C LEU A 525 -16.10 -17.25 23.10
N GLN A 526 -15.57 -18.47 23.00
CA GLN A 526 -14.31 -18.84 23.65
C GLN A 526 -13.13 -18.06 23.08
N PHE A 527 -13.08 -17.81 21.77
CA PHE A 527 -12.03 -16.95 21.18
C PHE A 527 -12.14 -15.49 21.65
N TYR A 528 -13.34 -15.00 21.89
CA TYR A 528 -13.49 -13.68 22.51
C TYR A 528 -12.91 -13.65 23.93
N ASP A 529 -13.17 -14.68 24.74
CA ASP A 529 -12.60 -14.76 26.10
C ASP A 529 -11.06 -14.79 26.04
N GLN A 530 -10.48 -15.52 25.09
CA GLN A 530 -9.03 -15.52 24.86
C GLN A 530 -8.51 -14.15 24.41
N MET A 531 -9.21 -13.46 23.50
CA MET A 531 -8.86 -12.10 23.06
C MET A 531 -8.75 -11.14 24.25
N ILE A 532 -9.74 -11.17 25.15
CA ILE A 532 -9.74 -10.34 26.37
C ILE A 532 -8.60 -10.74 27.31
N ALA A 533 -8.33 -12.04 27.46
CA ALA A 533 -7.22 -12.54 28.29
C ALA A 533 -5.84 -12.08 27.78
N THR A 534 -5.68 -11.81 26.48
CA THR A 534 -4.44 -11.21 25.92
C THR A 534 -4.35 -9.70 26.10
N GLY A 535 -5.38 -9.04 26.66
CA GLY A 535 -5.43 -7.59 26.84
C GLY A 535 -5.85 -6.84 25.56
N THR A 536 -6.34 -7.52 24.53
CA THR A 536 -6.81 -6.90 23.29
C THR A 536 -8.25 -6.44 23.44
N ASN A 537 -8.53 -5.15 23.28
CA ASN A 537 -9.88 -4.63 23.37
C ASN A 537 -10.69 -4.96 22.10
N PRO A 538 -11.95 -5.39 22.25
CA PRO A 538 -12.86 -5.62 21.12
C PRO A 538 -13.26 -4.30 20.46
N ASP A 539 -13.55 -4.37 19.17
CA ASP A 539 -14.03 -3.26 18.37
C ASP A 539 -15.50 -3.44 17.96
N PHE A 540 -16.01 -2.50 17.17
CA PHE A 540 -17.37 -2.51 16.63
C PHE A 540 -17.68 -3.82 15.88
N ILE A 541 -16.75 -4.31 15.06
CA ILE A 541 -16.93 -5.52 14.24
C ILE A 541 -16.88 -6.79 15.08
N THR A 542 -16.06 -6.80 16.14
CA THR A 542 -16.00 -7.92 17.09
C THR A 542 -17.39 -8.18 17.70
N PHE A 543 -18.12 -7.13 18.12
CA PHE A 543 -19.45 -7.29 18.69
C PHE A 543 -20.50 -7.74 17.66
N ILE A 544 -20.39 -7.32 16.38
CA ILE A 544 -21.23 -7.89 15.32
C ILE A 544 -21.01 -9.39 15.24
N GLY A 545 -19.75 -9.85 15.23
CA GLY A 545 -19.42 -11.28 15.19
C GLY A 545 -19.98 -12.06 16.36
N LEU A 546 -19.90 -11.53 17.58
CA LEU A 546 -20.43 -12.14 18.79
C LEU A 546 -21.96 -12.24 18.78
N LEU A 547 -22.63 -11.17 18.41
CA LEU A 547 -24.10 -11.14 18.32
C LEU A 547 -24.60 -12.07 17.22
N PHE A 548 -23.89 -12.13 16.08
CA PHE A 548 -24.17 -13.08 15.02
C PHE A 548 -23.98 -14.53 15.49
N ALA A 549 -22.90 -14.83 16.22
CA ALA A 549 -22.68 -16.13 16.83
C ALA A 549 -23.79 -16.53 17.78
N CYS A 550 -24.23 -15.59 18.65
CA CYS A 550 -25.35 -15.82 19.57
C CYS A 550 -26.66 -16.06 18.83
N SER A 551 -26.94 -15.30 17.73
CA SER A 551 -28.16 -15.47 16.94
C SER A 551 -28.24 -16.85 16.30
N HIS A 552 -27.14 -17.34 15.72
CA HIS A 552 -27.09 -18.63 15.03
C HIS A 552 -26.94 -19.83 15.96
N ALA A 553 -26.52 -19.63 17.21
CA ALA A 553 -26.44 -20.66 18.24
C ALA A 553 -27.61 -20.64 19.26
N GLY A 554 -28.56 -19.72 19.13
CA GLY A 554 -29.68 -19.56 20.05
C GLY A 554 -29.31 -19.12 21.47
N LEU A 555 -28.18 -18.44 21.63
CA LEU A 555 -27.62 -18.03 22.93
C LEU A 555 -28.18 -16.67 23.35
N VAL A 556 -29.47 -16.62 23.72
CA VAL A 556 -30.20 -15.36 23.95
C VAL A 556 -29.59 -14.54 25.09
N GLU A 557 -29.28 -15.17 26.22
CA GLU A 557 -28.75 -14.47 27.38
C GLU A 557 -27.34 -13.92 27.11
N ASN A 558 -26.49 -14.68 26.38
CA ASN A 558 -25.18 -14.19 25.97
C ASN A 558 -25.31 -13.01 24.98
N GLY A 559 -26.26 -13.07 24.04
CA GLY A 559 -26.51 -11.98 23.11
C GLY A 559 -26.90 -10.68 23.80
N ARG A 560 -27.82 -10.74 24.80
CA ARG A 560 -28.16 -9.58 25.62
C ARG A 560 -26.98 -9.04 26.40
N TYR A 561 -26.21 -9.95 27.02
CA TYR A 561 -25.01 -9.58 27.76
C TYR A 561 -24.01 -8.82 26.87
N TYR A 562 -23.68 -9.33 25.68
CA TYR A 562 -22.74 -8.66 24.78
C TYR A 562 -23.29 -7.35 24.22
N PHE A 563 -24.58 -7.27 23.92
CA PHE A 563 -25.24 -6.04 23.48
C PHE A 563 -25.19 -4.93 24.54
N GLU A 564 -25.34 -5.27 25.81
CA GLU A 564 -25.16 -4.32 26.90
C GLU A 564 -23.69 -3.99 27.18
N LEU A 565 -22.82 -5.00 27.11
CA LEU A 565 -21.40 -4.89 27.40
C LEU A 565 -20.71 -3.87 26.48
N MET A 566 -21.06 -3.88 25.18
CA MET A 566 -20.45 -3.01 24.18
C MET A 566 -20.65 -1.52 24.50
N ASP A 567 -21.83 -1.13 25.00
CA ASP A 567 -22.11 0.26 25.35
C ASP A 567 -21.63 0.60 26.77
N LYS A 568 -21.97 -0.23 27.77
CA LYS A 568 -21.74 0.10 29.19
C LYS A 568 -20.27 0.02 29.59
N VAL A 569 -19.51 -0.92 29.02
CA VAL A 569 -18.10 -1.17 29.40
C VAL A 569 -17.12 -0.59 28.38
N TYR A 570 -17.36 -0.80 27.08
CA TYR A 570 -16.45 -0.38 26.04
C TYR A 570 -16.80 0.97 25.41
N GLY A 571 -17.98 1.53 25.74
CA GLY A 571 -18.43 2.83 25.19
C GLY A 571 -18.74 2.80 23.70
N ILE A 572 -18.89 1.60 23.11
CA ILE A 572 -19.20 1.41 21.69
C ILE A 572 -20.71 1.49 21.51
N LYS A 573 -21.19 2.54 20.86
CA LYS A 573 -22.64 2.69 20.62
C LYS A 573 -23.14 1.68 19.58
N PRO A 574 -24.25 0.97 19.85
CA PRO A 574 -24.84 0.04 18.90
C PRO A 574 -25.18 0.71 17.57
N GLY A 575 -24.68 0.14 16.45
CA GLY A 575 -25.08 0.50 15.10
C GLY A 575 -26.20 -0.39 14.56
N LEU A 576 -26.65 -0.12 13.34
CA LEU A 576 -27.73 -0.85 12.66
C LEU A 576 -27.49 -2.35 12.58
N GLU A 577 -26.24 -2.74 12.32
CA GLU A 577 -25.84 -4.14 12.22
C GLU A 577 -25.98 -4.89 13.55
N HIS A 578 -25.67 -4.22 14.67
CA HIS A 578 -25.86 -4.80 16.01
C HIS A 578 -27.33 -5.00 16.33
N TYR A 579 -28.17 -3.99 16.02
CA TYR A 579 -29.63 -4.10 16.17
C TYR A 579 -30.20 -5.22 15.30
N ALA A 580 -29.74 -5.35 14.05
CA ALA A 580 -30.17 -6.44 13.16
C ALA A 580 -29.86 -7.81 13.75
N CYS A 581 -28.65 -8.01 14.30
CA CYS A 581 -28.24 -9.27 14.92
C CYS A 581 -29.05 -9.61 16.19
N ILE A 582 -29.27 -8.64 17.08
CA ILE A 582 -30.01 -8.90 18.33
C ILE A 582 -31.52 -9.12 18.07
N ILE A 583 -32.10 -8.39 17.09
CA ILE A 583 -33.47 -8.59 16.63
C ILE A 583 -33.64 -9.96 15.96
N ASP A 584 -32.67 -10.40 15.15
CA ASP A 584 -32.65 -11.76 14.57
C ASP A 584 -32.60 -12.82 15.68
N LEU A 585 -31.75 -12.64 16.69
CA LEU A 585 -31.64 -13.54 17.84
C LEU A 585 -32.97 -13.65 18.61
N LEU A 586 -33.56 -12.52 19.01
CA LEU A 586 -34.84 -12.47 19.72
C LEU A 586 -35.96 -13.04 18.87
N GLY A 587 -35.97 -12.71 17.59
CA GLY A 587 -36.92 -13.21 16.62
C GLY A 587 -36.89 -14.72 16.44
N ARG A 588 -35.69 -15.30 16.22
CA ARG A 588 -35.51 -16.78 16.11
C ARG A 588 -35.94 -17.50 17.38
N SER A 589 -35.71 -16.92 18.54
CA SER A 589 -36.10 -17.48 19.83
C SER A 589 -37.59 -17.28 20.20
N GLY A 590 -38.39 -16.69 19.30
CA GLY A 590 -39.83 -16.47 19.53
C GLY A 590 -40.19 -15.26 20.40
N LYS A 591 -39.20 -14.47 20.82
CA LYS A 591 -39.39 -13.28 21.66
C LYS A 591 -39.75 -12.04 20.84
N LEU A 592 -40.79 -12.14 19.99
CA LEU A 592 -41.17 -11.10 19.03
C LEU A 592 -41.54 -9.77 19.69
N ASN A 593 -42.20 -9.80 20.88
CA ASN A 593 -42.58 -8.58 21.60
C ASN A 593 -41.32 -7.79 22.05
N GLU A 594 -40.32 -8.49 22.58
CA GLU A 594 -39.06 -7.86 22.97
C GLU A 594 -38.28 -7.32 21.76
N ALA A 595 -38.32 -8.03 20.62
CA ALA A 595 -37.73 -7.56 19.37
C ALA A 595 -38.41 -6.27 18.88
N GLU A 596 -39.73 -6.17 19.00
CA GLU A 596 -40.52 -4.98 18.66
C GLU A 596 -40.25 -3.82 19.62
N GLU A 597 -40.17 -4.07 20.94
CA GLU A 597 -39.79 -3.07 21.93
C GLU A 597 -38.41 -2.51 21.64
N LEU A 598 -37.44 -3.36 21.35
CA LEU A 598 -36.08 -2.94 21.01
C LEU A 598 -36.06 -2.11 19.72
N LEU A 599 -36.83 -2.51 18.70
CA LEU A 599 -36.97 -1.75 17.46
C LEU A 599 -37.50 -0.32 17.72
N ASN A 600 -38.51 -0.19 18.62
CA ASN A 600 -39.10 1.10 18.95
C ASN A 600 -38.21 1.98 19.85
N GLN A 601 -37.19 1.38 20.51
CA GLN A 601 -36.19 2.10 21.32
C GLN A 601 -34.95 2.51 20.53
N MET A 602 -34.84 2.12 19.27
CA MET A 602 -33.70 2.49 18.44
C MET A 602 -33.56 4.00 18.28
N VAL A 603 -32.36 4.52 18.49
CA VAL A 603 -32.01 5.94 18.31
C VAL A 603 -31.83 6.27 16.83
N VAL A 604 -31.51 5.29 16.03
CA VAL A 604 -31.26 5.38 14.58
C VAL A 604 -32.45 4.77 13.84
N GLU A 605 -32.90 5.37 12.75
CA GLU A 605 -33.96 4.79 11.92
C GLU A 605 -33.60 3.38 11.45
N PRO A 606 -34.48 2.38 11.63
CA PRO A 606 -34.23 1.00 11.20
C PRO A 606 -34.03 0.92 9.69
N ASP A 607 -32.97 0.26 9.25
CA ASP A 607 -32.70 0.00 7.85
C ASP A 607 -33.40 -1.28 7.33
N ALA A 608 -33.19 -1.58 6.05
CA ALA A 608 -33.75 -2.77 5.43
C ALA A 608 -33.27 -4.08 6.08
N ALA A 609 -32.05 -4.14 6.65
CA ALA A 609 -31.54 -5.34 7.29
C ALA A 609 -32.29 -5.68 8.57
N VAL A 610 -32.56 -4.65 9.39
CA VAL A 610 -33.37 -4.79 10.61
C VAL A 610 -34.78 -5.29 10.29
N TRP A 611 -35.46 -4.67 9.32
CA TRP A 611 -36.80 -5.07 8.90
C TRP A 611 -36.84 -6.45 8.29
N LYS A 612 -35.82 -6.89 7.53
CA LYS A 612 -35.70 -8.23 6.97
C LYS A 612 -35.59 -9.29 8.08
N SER A 613 -34.76 -9.01 9.11
CA SER A 613 -34.61 -9.90 10.26
C SER A 613 -35.92 -10.09 10.99
N LEU A 614 -36.67 -9.00 11.21
CA LEU A 614 -37.99 -9.05 11.86
C LEU A 614 -39.04 -9.80 11.02
N LEU A 615 -39.09 -9.53 9.69
CA LEU A 615 -40.00 -10.23 8.78
C LEU A 615 -39.72 -11.75 8.72
N ALA A 616 -38.44 -12.13 8.71
CA ALA A 616 -38.04 -13.53 8.76
C ALA A 616 -38.50 -14.21 10.07
N ALA A 617 -38.35 -13.55 11.19
CA ALA A 617 -38.83 -14.02 12.48
C ALA A 617 -40.38 -14.15 12.53
N CYS A 618 -41.10 -13.17 12.01
CA CYS A 618 -42.56 -13.22 11.89
C CYS A 618 -43.05 -14.39 11.06
N ARG A 619 -42.31 -14.73 9.98
CA ARG A 619 -42.60 -15.91 9.15
C ARG A 619 -42.45 -17.21 9.90
N ILE A 620 -41.42 -17.34 10.75
CA ILE A 620 -41.16 -18.55 11.53
C ILE A 620 -42.29 -18.75 12.56
N HIS A 621 -42.64 -17.73 13.28
CA HIS A 621 -43.59 -17.77 14.39
C HIS A 621 -45.05 -17.45 14.01
N GLY A 622 -45.32 -17.15 12.74
CA GLY A 622 -46.69 -16.91 12.26
C GLY A 622 -47.34 -15.61 12.68
N ASN A 623 -46.55 -14.60 13.11
CA ASN A 623 -47.10 -13.28 13.48
C ASN A 623 -47.34 -12.44 12.22
N ILE A 624 -48.58 -12.40 11.75
CA ILE A 624 -48.98 -11.74 10.50
C ILE A 624 -48.94 -10.22 10.63
N GLU A 625 -49.43 -9.67 11.74
CA GLU A 625 -49.59 -8.21 11.94
C GLU A 625 -48.21 -7.51 11.90
N LEU A 626 -47.28 -8.03 12.69
CA LEU A 626 -45.93 -7.48 12.73
C LEU A 626 -45.22 -7.73 11.40
N GLY A 627 -45.47 -8.86 10.75
CA GLY A 627 -44.95 -9.20 9.41
C GLY A 627 -45.45 -8.26 8.31
N GLU A 628 -46.73 -7.86 8.34
CA GLU A 628 -47.34 -6.87 7.45
C GLU A 628 -46.64 -5.50 7.59
N ARG A 629 -46.42 -5.09 8.85
CA ARG A 629 -45.73 -3.81 9.13
C ARG A 629 -44.31 -3.83 8.65
N ALA A 630 -43.56 -4.92 8.90
CA ALA A 630 -42.21 -5.06 8.44
C ALA A 630 -42.08 -5.09 6.89
N ALA A 631 -42.98 -5.83 6.24
CA ALA A 631 -43.04 -5.89 4.79
C ALA A 631 -43.36 -4.57 4.12
N LYS A 632 -44.30 -3.80 4.69
CA LYS A 632 -44.67 -2.46 4.21
C LYS A 632 -43.47 -1.50 4.20
N ASN A 633 -42.70 -1.45 5.29
CA ASN A 633 -41.49 -0.64 5.35
C ASN A 633 -40.45 -1.09 4.31
N LEU A 634 -40.31 -2.40 4.11
CA LEU A 634 -39.41 -2.94 3.08
C LEU A 634 -39.85 -2.62 1.65
N PHE A 635 -41.14 -2.59 1.37
CA PHE A 635 -41.67 -2.18 0.05
C PHE A 635 -41.36 -0.72 -0.27
N GLU A 636 -41.32 0.14 0.76
CA GLU A 636 -40.96 1.55 0.59
C GLU A 636 -39.45 1.74 0.45
N MET A 637 -38.62 0.99 1.21
CA MET A 637 -37.16 1.09 1.17
C MET A 637 -36.54 0.40 -0.03
N GLU A 638 -36.99 -0.80 -0.33
CA GLU A 638 -36.43 -1.65 -1.41
C GLU A 638 -37.55 -2.17 -2.31
N PRO A 639 -38.21 -1.32 -3.09
CA PRO A 639 -39.39 -1.71 -3.89
C PRO A 639 -39.08 -2.78 -4.94
N THR A 640 -37.82 -2.91 -5.36
CA THR A 640 -37.38 -3.89 -6.38
C THR A 640 -36.92 -5.24 -5.78
N ASN A 641 -36.86 -5.37 -4.47
CA ASN A 641 -36.44 -6.62 -3.81
C ASN A 641 -37.61 -7.61 -3.73
N SER A 642 -37.45 -8.80 -4.35
CA SER A 642 -38.49 -9.84 -4.36
C SER A 642 -38.77 -10.49 -3.01
N VAL A 643 -37.78 -10.51 -2.09
CA VAL A 643 -37.83 -11.28 -0.83
C VAL A 643 -39.00 -10.90 0.07
N PRO A 644 -39.25 -9.60 0.38
CA PRO A 644 -40.39 -9.23 1.23
C PRO A 644 -41.74 -9.65 0.68
N TYR A 645 -41.95 -9.51 -0.65
CA TYR A 645 -43.19 -9.95 -1.30
C TYR A 645 -43.41 -11.45 -1.19
N VAL A 646 -42.37 -12.22 -1.42
CA VAL A 646 -42.42 -13.71 -1.33
C VAL A 646 -42.68 -14.15 0.12
N LEU A 647 -41.97 -13.57 1.09
CA LEU A 647 -42.14 -13.94 2.49
C LEU A 647 -43.55 -13.63 3.01
N LEU A 648 -44.06 -12.42 2.74
CA LEU A 648 -45.40 -12.04 3.15
C LEU A 648 -46.49 -12.86 2.47
N SER A 649 -46.33 -13.10 1.14
CA SER A 649 -47.27 -14.00 0.43
C SER A 649 -47.28 -15.41 1.02
N ASN A 650 -46.11 -15.94 1.40
CA ASN A 650 -46.01 -17.26 2.02
C ASN A 650 -46.64 -17.28 3.41
N MET A 651 -46.49 -16.21 4.20
CA MET A 651 -47.15 -16.07 5.51
C MET A 651 -48.68 -16.10 5.39
N TYR A 652 -49.23 -15.35 4.45
CA TYR A 652 -50.66 -15.37 4.14
C TYR A 652 -51.13 -16.73 3.66
N SER A 653 -50.38 -17.39 2.77
CA SER A 653 -50.72 -18.74 2.28
C SER A 653 -50.78 -19.75 3.42
N LYS A 654 -49.77 -19.71 4.34
CA LYS A 654 -49.75 -20.59 5.54
C LYS A 654 -50.91 -20.34 6.49
N ALA A 655 -51.41 -19.10 6.56
CA ALA A 655 -52.56 -18.74 7.37
C ALA A 655 -53.93 -18.94 6.67
N GLY A 656 -53.94 -19.48 5.46
CA GLY A 656 -55.17 -19.66 4.69
C GLY A 656 -55.73 -18.37 4.06
N ARG A 657 -55.00 -17.24 4.13
CA ARG A 657 -55.40 -15.92 3.60
C ARG A 657 -55.04 -15.79 2.12
N TRP A 658 -55.65 -16.62 1.26
CA TRP A 658 -55.31 -16.79 -0.13
C TRP A 658 -55.50 -15.50 -0.99
N GLU A 659 -56.54 -14.69 -0.67
CA GLU A 659 -56.80 -13.42 -1.37
C GLU A 659 -55.68 -12.40 -1.11
N ASP A 660 -55.20 -12.31 0.12
CA ASP A 660 -54.11 -11.44 0.51
C ASP A 660 -52.80 -11.89 -0.12
N ALA A 661 -52.54 -13.20 -0.14
CA ALA A 661 -51.39 -13.79 -0.84
C ALA A 661 -51.41 -13.43 -2.32
N ALA A 662 -52.57 -13.55 -2.97
CA ALA A 662 -52.74 -13.20 -4.38
C ALA A 662 -52.59 -11.69 -4.64
N ARG A 663 -53.02 -10.84 -3.71
CA ARG A 663 -52.84 -9.37 -3.78
C ARG A 663 -51.33 -9.02 -3.77
N VAL A 664 -50.57 -9.55 -2.85
CA VAL A 664 -49.13 -9.31 -2.75
C VAL A 664 -48.39 -9.82 -3.99
N ARG A 665 -48.78 -10.98 -4.54
CA ARG A 665 -48.17 -11.51 -5.78
C ARG A 665 -48.50 -10.62 -6.99
N ARG A 666 -49.74 -10.06 -7.06
CA ARG A 666 -50.11 -9.07 -8.08
C ARG A 666 -49.33 -7.77 -7.98
N LEU A 667 -49.12 -7.30 -6.70
CA LEU A 667 -48.31 -6.12 -6.46
C LEU A 667 -46.85 -6.35 -6.90
N MET A 668 -46.26 -7.49 -6.60
CA MET A 668 -44.92 -7.86 -7.04
C MET A 668 -44.79 -7.83 -8.59
N LYS A 669 -45.82 -8.39 -9.31
CA LYS A 669 -45.87 -8.36 -10.78
C LYS A 669 -46.05 -6.96 -11.35
N SER A 670 -46.84 -6.10 -10.70
CA SER A 670 -47.07 -4.74 -11.16
C SER A 670 -45.84 -3.84 -11.08
N VAL A 671 -44.92 -4.16 -10.18
CA VAL A 671 -43.62 -3.49 -10.06
C VAL A 671 -42.56 -4.12 -10.99
N GLY A 672 -42.95 -5.15 -11.79
CA GLY A 672 -42.05 -5.79 -12.74
C GLY A 672 -41.02 -6.76 -12.14
N ILE A 673 -41.27 -7.24 -10.91
CA ILE A 673 -40.34 -8.11 -10.18
C ILE A 673 -40.71 -9.56 -10.40
N SER A 674 -39.71 -10.40 -10.70
CA SER A 674 -39.81 -11.85 -10.73
C SER A 674 -39.14 -12.47 -9.50
N LYS A 675 -39.63 -13.63 -9.07
CA LYS A 675 -38.98 -14.40 -7.99
C LYS A 675 -37.62 -14.89 -8.51
N GLU A 676 -36.57 -14.62 -7.73
CA GLU A 676 -35.26 -15.17 -8.00
C GLU A 676 -35.26 -16.71 -7.85
N PRO A 677 -34.82 -17.48 -8.85
CA PRO A 677 -34.76 -18.91 -8.77
C PRO A 677 -33.68 -19.35 -7.76
N GLY A 678 -34.01 -20.37 -6.97
CA GLY A 678 -33.02 -21.02 -6.10
C GLY A 678 -31.99 -21.76 -6.93
N CYS A 679 -30.72 -21.39 -6.78
CA CYS A 679 -29.62 -21.96 -7.50
C CYS A 679 -28.58 -22.49 -6.53
N SER A 680 -28.04 -23.70 -6.82
CA SER A 680 -26.92 -24.29 -6.10
C SER A 680 -25.81 -24.64 -7.06
N TRP A 681 -24.54 -24.48 -6.64
CA TRP A 681 -23.41 -24.80 -7.50
C TRP A 681 -22.27 -25.49 -6.74
N ILE A 682 -21.48 -26.22 -7.50
CA ILE A 682 -20.23 -26.85 -7.04
C ILE A 682 -19.12 -26.42 -7.99
N GLU A 683 -18.00 -26.04 -7.42
CA GLU A 683 -16.77 -25.83 -8.17
C GLU A 683 -15.95 -27.13 -8.20
N MET A 684 -15.56 -27.55 -9.39
CA MET A 684 -14.72 -28.72 -9.59
C MET A 684 -13.74 -28.53 -10.73
N LYS A 685 -12.45 -28.71 -10.46
CA LYS A 685 -11.35 -28.55 -11.44
C LYS A 685 -11.39 -27.21 -12.18
N GLY A 686 -11.74 -26.13 -11.46
CA GLY A 686 -11.85 -24.79 -12.02
C GLY A 686 -13.08 -24.55 -12.90
N GLN A 687 -14.07 -25.46 -12.90
CA GLN A 687 -15.37 -25.30 -13.56
C GLN A 687 -16.48 -25.24 -12.53
N VAL A 688 -17.42 -24.32 -12.73
CA VAL A 688 -18.61 -24.16 -11.91
C VAL A 688 -19.75 -24.95 -12.54
N HIS A 689 -20.28 -25.88 -11.82
CA HIS A 689 -21.47 -26.66 -12.20
C HIS A 689 -22.67 -26.12 -11.41
N MET A 690 -23.61 -25.50 -12.12
CA MET A 690 -24.76 -24.82 -11.55
C MET A 690 -26.02 -25.66 -11.71
N PHE A 691 -26.88 -25.68 -10.69
CA PHE A 691 -28.12 -26.43 -10.66
C PHE A 691 -29.27 -25.54 -10.20
N THR A 692 -30.35 -25.55 -10.91
CA THR A 692 -31.66 -24.99 -10.50
C THR A 692 -32.63 -26.13 -10.19
N SER A 693 -33.75 -25.84 -9.53
CA SER A 693 -34.79 -26.88 -9.37
C SER A 693 -35.26 -27.35 -10.74
N GLU A 694 -35.38 -28.66 -10.94
CA GLU A 694 -35.75 -29.29 -12.21
C GLU A 694 -34.79 -29.01 -13.38
N GLU A 695 -33.52 -28.82 -13.11
CA GLU A 695 -32.47 -28.61 -14.11
C GLU A 695 -32.46 -29.73 -15.16
N ARG A 696 -32.40 -29.38 -16.45
CA ARG A 696 -32.36 -30.33 -17.57
C ARG A 696 -31.17 -30.11 -18.52
N GLY A 697 -30.42 -29.04 -18.34
CA GLY A 697 -29.38 -28.63 -19.28
C GLY A 697 -27.98 -29.22 -19.02
N HIS A 698 -27.74 -29.81 -17.84
CA HIS A 698 -26.42 -30.32 -17.50
C HIS A 698 -26.04 -31.57 -18.31
N PRO A 699 -24.79 -31.72 -18.83
CA PRO A 699 -24.39 -32.85 -19.69
C PRO A 699 -24.59 -34.25 -19.05
N ARG A 700 -24.45 -34.37 -17.72
CA ARG A 700 -24.62 -35.61 -17.00
C ARG A 700 -25.96 -35.68 -16.25
N ILE A 701 -26.97 -34.99 -16.73
CA ILE A 701 -28.23 -34.83 -16.00
C ILE A 701 -28.93 -36.17 -15.69
N THR A 702 -28.92 -37.10 -16.63
CA THR A 702 -29.55 -38.44 -16.46
C THR A 702 -28.89 -39.21 -15.33
N GLU A 703 -27.56 -39.20 -15.24
CA GLU A 703 -26.81 -39.84 -14.16
C GLU A 703 -27.12 -39.17 -12.80
N ILE A 704 -27.22 -37.83 -12.79
CA ILE A 704 -27.52 -37.04 -11.59
C ILE A 704 -28.91 -37.39 -11.07
N TYR A 705 -29.95 -37.43 -11.93
CA TYR A 705 -31.31 -37.83 -11.53
C TYR A 705 -31.37 -39.27 -11.02
N SER A 706 -30.68 -40.19 -11.69
CA SER A 706 -30.56 -41.59 -11.20
C SER A 706 -29.92 -41.65 -9.81
N LYS A 707 -28.86 -40.85 -9.58
CA LYS A 707 -28.19 -40.77 -8.29
C LYS A 707 -29.03 -40.08 -7.23
N VAL A 708 -29.84 -39.08 -7.56
CA VAL A 708 -30.83 -38.51 -6.62
C VAL A 708 -31.82 -39.56 -6.17
N ASN A 709 -32.36 -40.36 -7.07
CA ASN A 709 -33.30 -41.41 -6.72
C ASN A 709 -32.67 -42.47 -5.82
N GLU A 710 -31.43 -42.90 -6.11
CA GLU A 710 -30.64 -43.78 -5.23
C GLU A 710 -30.47 -43.17 -3.83
N ILE A 711 -30.06 -41.93 -3.76
CA ILE A 711 -29.89 -41.18 -2.51
C ILE A 711 -31.19 -41.16 -1.74
N MET A 712 -32.31 -40.79 -2.38
CA MET A 712 -33.61 -40.68 -1.73
C MET A 712 -34.11 -42.04 -1.15
N ILE A 713 -33.85 -43.15 -1.84
CA ILE A 713 -34.16 -44.48 -1.33
C ILE A 713 -33.32 -44.76 -0.05
N LEU A 714 -32.00 -44.61 -0.13
CA LEU A 714 -31.10 -44.94 0.96
C LEU A 714 -31.32 -44.09 2.22
N ILE A 715 -31.60 -42.76 2.02
CA ILE A 715 -31.86 -41.90 3.20
C ILE A 715 -33.23 -42.16 3.82
N ARG A 716 -34.24 -42.58 3.01
CA ARG A 716 -35.55 -43.01 3.53
C ARG A 716 -35.41 -44.28 4.35
N GLU A 717 -34.66 -45.25 3.92
CA GLU A 717 -34.35 -46.48 4.67
C GLU A 717 -33.61 -46.12 5.99
N ALA A 718 -32.81 -45.06 5.99
CA ALA A 718 -32.15 -44.57 7.17
C ALA A 718 -33.04 -43.71 8.11
N GLY A 719 -34.34 -43.49 7.74
CA GLY A 719 -35.34 -42.80 8.56
C GLY A 719 -35.65 -41.35 8.16
N TYR A 720 -35.20 -40.88 7.00
CA TYR A 720 -35.57 -39.57 6.50
C TYR A 720 -37.02 -39.55 6.01
N VAL A 721 -37.76 -38.54 6.45
CA VAL A 721 -39.12 -38.23 6.02
C VAL A 721 -39.16 -36.81 5.42
N PRO A 722 -39.60 -36.61 4.17
CA PRO A 722 -39.71 -35.31 3.57
C PRO A 722 -40.70 -34.41 4.35
N ASP A 723 -40.31 -33.18 4.61
CA ASP A 723 -41.18 -32.20 5.28
C ASP A 723 -41.97 -31.39 4.25
N MET A 724 -43.26 -31.75 4.08
CA MET A 724 -44.18 -31.12 3.13
C MET A 724 -44.48 -29.66 3.41
N ASN A 725 -44.18 -29.14 4.59
CA ASN A 725 -44.37 -27.71 4.90
C ASN A 725 -43.48 -26.80 4.08
N PHE A 726 -42.43 -27.34 3.46
CA PHE A 726 -41.52 -26.61 2.59
C PHE A 726 -41.91 -26.71 1.09
N ALA A 727 -42.91 -27.49 0.72
CA ALA A 727 -43.48 -27.54 -0.61
C ALA A 727 -44.63 -26.52 -0.74
N LEU A 728 -44.32 -25.31 -1.17
CA LEU A 728 -45.26 -24.17 -1.18
C LEU A 728 -46.14 -24.07 -2.44
N HIS A 729 -46.21 -25.13 -3.23
CA HIS A 729 -47.07 -25.23 -4.42
C HIS A 729 -48.37 -25.96 -4.09
N ASP A 730 -49.45 -25.50 -4.75
CA ASP A 730 -50.77 -26.12 -4.63
C ASP A 730 -50.79 -27.34 -5.55
N MET A 731 -50.28 -28.47 -5.06
CA MET A 731 -50.15 -29.77 -5.73
C MET A 731 -50.62 -30.85 -4.78
N ASP A 732 -50.88 -32.05 -5.31
CA ASP A 732 -51.12 -33.23 -4.51
C ASP A 732 -49.84 -33.66 -3.72
N VAL A 733 -50.02 -34.62 -2.82
CA VAL A 733 -48.94 -35.05 -1.94
C VAL A 733 -47.75 -35.62 -2.74
N GLU A 734 -48.02 -36.41 -3.78
CA GLU A 734 -46.99 -37.01 -4.62
C GLU A 734 -46.22 -35.92 -5.44
N GLY A 735 -46.89 -34.96 -5.97
CA GLY A 735 -46.27 -33.82 -6.69
C GLY A 735 -45.41 -32.95 -5.76
N LYS A 736 -45.84 -32.76 -4.52
CA LYS A 736 -45.04 -32.04 -3.50
C LYS A 736 -43.76 -32.77 -3.12
N GLU A 737 -43.89 -34.12 -2.95
CA GLU A 737 -42.76 -34.99 -2.64
C GLU A 737 -41.72 -35.02 -3.77
N LEU A 738 -42.22 -35.07 -5.02
CA LEU A 738 -41.38 -35.09 -6.21
C LEU A 738 -40.66 -33.74 -6.35
N GLY A 739 -41.34 -32.64 -6.13
CA GLY A 739 -40.74 -31.28 -6.15
C GLY A 739 -39.61 -31.11 -5.11
N LEU A 740 -39.81 -31.62 -3.88
CA LEU A 740 -38.80 -31.61 -2.84
C LEU A 740 -37.58 -32.51 -3.17
N ALA A 741 -37.79 -33.61 -3.87
CA ALA A 741 -36.72 -34.53 -4.23
C ALA A 741 -35.69 -33.90 -5.17
N TYR A 742 -36.08 -32.97 -6.01
CA TYR A 742 -35.23 -32.37 -7.03
C TYR A 742 -34.87 -30.89 -6.77
N HIS A 743 -34.82 -30.51 -5.49
CA HIS A 743 -34.25 -29.22 -5.14
C HIS A 743 -32.80 -29.10 -5.58
N SER A 744 -32.36 -27.89 -5.97
CA SER A 744 -31.02 -27.58 -6.49
C SER A 744 -29.89 -28.15 -5.63
N GLU A 745 -30.04 -28.13 -4.31
CA GLU A 745 -29.05 -28.68 -3.35
C GLU A 745 -28.91 -30.20 -3.51
N LYS A 746 -30.03 -30.93 -3.71
CA LYS A 746 -30.03 -32.40 -3.85
C LYS A 746 -29.43 -32.81 -5.21
N LEU A 747 -29.64 -32.02 -6.26
CA LEU A 747 -28.97 -32.21 -7.53
C LEU A 747 -27.46 -31.96 -7.41
N ALA A 748 -27.06 -30.88 -6.73
CA ALA A 748 -25.67 -30.54 -6.52
C ALA A 748 -24.92 -31.63 -5.72
N ILE A 749 -25.49 -32.13 -4.61
CA ILE A 749 -24.85 -33.20 -3.83
C ILE A 749 -24.75 -34.52 -4.61
N ALA A 750 -25.77 -34.87 -5.42
CA ALA A 750 -25.74 -36.04 -6.26
C ALA A 750 -24.59 -35.98 -7.27
N PHE A 751 -24.42 -34.81 -7.92
CA PHE A 751 -23.28 -34.57 -8.80
C PHE A 751 -21.95 -34.68 -8.04
N GLY A 752 -21.85 -34.11 -6.86
CA GLY A 752 -20.64 -34.18 -6.01
C GLY A 752 -20.27 -35.64 -5.65
N LEU A 753 -21.27 -36.47 -5.31
CA LEU A 753 -21.07 -37.90 -5.03
C LEU A 753 -20.63 -38.70 -6.25
N LEU A 754 -21.08 -38.31 -7.44
CA LEU A 754 -20.68 -38.95 -8.71
C LEU A 754 -19.29 -38.52 -9.20
N ALA A 755 -18.88 -37.29 -8.91
CA ALA A 755 -17.74 -36.69 -9.55
C ALA A 755 -16.49 -36.60 -8.65
N MET A 756 -16.67 -36.63 -7.33
CA MET A 756 -15.57 -36.47 -6.36
C MET A 756 -15.18 -37.80 -5.73
N PRO A 757 -13.88 -38.09 -5.55
CA PRO A 757 -13.42 -39.34 -4.92
C PRO A 757 -13.90 -39.44 -3.47
N PRO A 758 -14.00 -40.65 -2.92
CA PRO A 758 -14.30 -40.87 -1.50
C PRO A 758 -13.31 -40.11 -0.60
N GLY A 759 -13.83 -39.60 0.54
CA GLY A 759 -13.02 -38.91 1.54
C GLY A 759 -12.80 -37.39 1.27
N VAL A 760 -13.04 -36.91 0.06
CA VAL A 760 -12.94 -35.46 -0.23
C VAL A 760 -14.24 -34.75 0.19
N PRO A 761 -14.20 -33.67 0.98
CA PRO A 761 -15.40 -32.90 1.33
C PRO A 761 -16.12 -32.35 0.09
N ILE A 762 -17.45 -32.45 0.07
CA ILE A 762 -18.26 -31.88 -1.01
C ILE A 762 -18.72 -30.50 -0.59
N ARG A 763 -18.34 -29.47 -1.36
CA ARG A 763 -18.68 -28.07 -1.12
C ARG A 763 -19.78 -27.61 -2.07
N ILE A 764 -20.89 -27.15 -1.49
CA ILE A 764 -22.05 -26.68 -2.22
C ILE A 764 -22.31 -25.23 -1.82
N PHE A 765 -22.56 -24.37 -2.78
CA PHE A 765 -22.95 -22.99 -2.57
C PHE A 765 -24.38 -22.78 -3.03
N LYS A 766 -25.13 -21.94 -2.33
CA LYS A 766 -26.51 -21.63 -2.63
C LYS A 766 -26.76 -20.11 -2.51
N ASN A 767 -27.50 -19.55 -3.48
CA ASN A 767 -27.84 -18.13 -3.48
C ASN A 767 -28.93 -17.76 -2.46
N LEU A 768 -29.75 -18.70 -2.05
CA LEU A 768 -30.82 -18.54 -1.08
C LEU A 768 -30.53 -19.35 0.19
N ARG A 769 -31.26 -19.05 1.26
CA ARG A 769 -31.20 -19.85 2.48
C ARG A 769 -31.66 -21.28 2.19
N VAL A 770 -30.95 -22.27 2.78
CA VAL A 770 -31.32 -23.68 2.64
C VAL A 770 -32.68 -23.95 3.30
N CYS A 771 -33.54 -24.74 2.69
CA CYS A 771 -34.80 -25.07 3.30
C CYS A 771 -34.64 -26.21 4.35
N GLY A 772 -35.57 -26.30 5.32
CA GLY A 772 -35.49 -27.30 6.38
C GLY A 772 -35.47 -28.76 5.90
N ASP A 773 -36.18 -29.04 4.84
CA ASP A 773 -36.17 -30.35 4.22
C ASP A 773 -34.78 -30.73 3.64
N CYS A 774 -34.17 -29.82 2.84
CA CYS A 774 -32.82 -30.03 2.32
C CYS A 774 -31.77 -30.09 3.42
N HIS A 775 -31.87 -29.27 4.48
CA HIS A 775 -30.97 -29.34 5.62
C HIS A 775 -31.02 -30.71 6.30
N THR A 776 -32.22 -31.20 6.54
CA THR A 776 -32.45 -32.54 7.12
C THR A 776 -31.93 -33.63 6.18
N ALA A 777 -32.24 -33.56 4.89
CA ALA A 777 -31.72 -34.50 3.90
C ALA A 777 -30.18 -34.57 3.90
N MET A 778 -29.48 -33.40 3.95
CA MET A 778 -28.01 -33.33 4.00
C MET A 778 -27.43 -34.05 5.23
N LYS A 779 -28.10 -33.97 6.40
CA LYS A 779 -27.70 -34.74 7.60
C LYS A 779 -27.74 -36.23 7.33
N TYR A 780 -28.85 -36.77 6.77
CA TYR A 780 -28.96 -38.18 6.44
C TYR A 780 -27.96 -38.60 5.36
N ILE A 781 -27.75 -37.78 4.31
CA ILE A 781 -26.79 -38.07 3.25
C ILE A 781 -25.37 -38.16 3.84
N SER A 782 -24.98 -37.21 4.72
CA SER A 782 -23.66 -37.21 5.36
C SER A 782 -23.42 -38.52 6.16
N ARG A 783 -24.45 -39.01 6.83
CA ARG A 783 -24.40 -40.25 7.61
C ARG A 783 -24.35 -41.51 6.72
N VAL A 784 -25.21 -41.60 5.70
CA VAL A 784 -25.33 -42.76 4.83
C VAL A 784 -24.11 -42.93 3.93
N PHE A 785 -23.62 -41.85 3.34
CA PHE A 785 -22.49 -41.90 2.42
C PHE A 785 -21.14 -41.66 3.09
N LEU A 786 -21.12 -41.46 4.43
CA LEU A 786 -19.91 -41.15 5.21
C LEU A 786 -19.10 -40.02 4.59
N ARG A 787 -19.81 -38.94 4.18
CA ARG A 787 -19.21 -37.79 3.49
C ARG A 787 -19.34 -36.55 4.35
N HIS A 788 -18.24 -35.81 4.43
CA HIS A 788 -18.28 -34.41 4.92
C HIS A 788 -18.85 -33.51 3.82
N ILE A 789 -20.00 -32.90 4.11
CA ILE A 789 -20.69 -31.98 3.20
C ILE A 789 -20.60 -30.56 3.80
N ILE A 790 -20.12 -29.61 3.03
CA ILE A 790 -20.04 -28.21 3.42
C ILE A 790 -21.00 -27.44 2.51
N LEU A 791 -22.10 -26.96 3.05
CA LEU A 791 -23.06 -26.16 2.32
C LEU A 791 -23.01 -24.72 2.83
N ARG A 792 -22.70 -23.79 1.93
CA ARG A 792 -22.81 -22.36 2.19
C ARG A 792 -24.13 -21.85 1.63
N ASP A 793 -24.94 -21.27 2.47
CA ASP A 793 -26.12 -20.51 2.04
C ASP A 793 -25.88 -18.99 2.13
N SER A 794 -26.92 -18.18 1.97
CA SER A 794 -26.78 -16.71 2.04
C SER A 794 -26.27 -16.18 3.39
N ASN A 795 -26.36 -16.96 4.46
CA ASN A 795 -26.09 -16.50 5.83
C ASN A 795 -24.87 -17.16 6.47
N CYS A 796 -24.74 -18.52 6.35
CA CYS A 796 -23.68 -19.25 7.04
C CYS A 796 -23.26 -20.53 6.32
N PHE A 797 -22.20 -21.15 6.84
CA PHE A 797 -21.79 -22.49 6.46
C PHE A 797 -22.43 -23.54 7.35
N HIS A 798 -22.93 -24.58 6.72
CA HIS A 798 -23.43 -25.81 7.36
C HIS A 798 -22.45 -26.92 7.08
N HIS A 799 -21.77 -27.42 8.12
CA HIS A 799 -20.89 -28.59 8.04
C HIS A 799 -21.67 -29.81 8.49
N PHE A 800 -21.98 -30.69 7.53
CA PHE A 800 -22.67 -31.92 7.82
C PHE A 800 -21.67 -33.08 7.89
N GLU A 801 -21.60 -33.69 9.03
CA GLU A 801 -20.73 -34.84 9.29
C GLU A 801 -21.42 -35.85 10.23
N ASN A 802 -21.40 -37.14 9.88
CA ASN A 802 -21.95 -38.20 10.69
C ASN A 802 -23.42 -37.97 11.13
N GLY A 803 -24.22 -37.34 10.29
CA GLY A 803 -25.63 -37.07 10.58
C GLY A 803 -25.90 -35.84 11.44
N LYS A 804 -24.87 -35.05 11.75
CA LYS A 804 -24.99 -33.82 12.54
C LYS A 804 -24.62 -32.60 11.67
N CYS A 805 -25.17 -31.45 12.02
CA CYS A 805 -24.80 -30.18 11.43
C CYS A 805 -24.10 -29.28 12.47
N SER A 806 -23.10 -28.50 12.06
CA SER A 806 -22.39 -27.53 12.90
C SER A 806 -23.33 -26.48 13.54
N CYS A 807 -24.44 -26.12 12.86
CA CYS A 807 -25.41 -25.13 13.36
C CYS A 807 -26.29 -25.65 14.53
N GLY A 808 -26.20 -26.94 14.89
CA GLY A 808 -27.01 -27.51 15.96
C GLY A 808 -28.52 -27.47 15.71
N ASP A 809 -28.93 -27.39 14.45
CA ASP A 809 -30.32 -27.26 13.99
C ASP A 809 -30.99 -25.92 14.36
N TYR A 810 -30.21 -24.93 14.74
CA TYR A 810 -30.66 -23.57 15.08
C TYR A 810 -30.23 -22.58 13.98
N TRP A 811 -30.85 -22.67 12.81
CA TRP A 811 -30.42 -21.90 11.62
C TRP A 811 -31.59 -21.15 10.98
#